data_c6b0331caf021c18596b4db1822f80b9
#
_entry.id   c6b0331caf021c18596b4db1822f80b9
#
_cell.length_a   1.000
_cell.length_b   1.000
_cell.length_c   1.000
_cell.angle_alpha   90.00
_cell.angle_beta   90.00
_cell.angle_gamma   90.00
#
_symmetry.space_group_name_H-M   'P 1'
#
loop_
_entity.id
_entity.type
_entity.pdbx_description
1 polymer ?
#
loop_
_entity_poly.entity_id
_entity_poly.type
_entity_poly.pdbx_seq_one_letter_code
_entity_poly.pdbx_strand_id
1 'polypeptide(L)'
;MTEPGAVVVPPLRSPAPAPTPARLPRLDHVAYGGDYNPEQWPKDVWDLDHEAFDAARITTVTLGVFAWSLTQPAEDVYDFTVLDEIVQRAADAGRWICLATGTGALSPWIARAYPEVTRVDFQGRKHRYGQRHNACWSSPAFRRLAAGIAGKVAERYGDHPNVVAWHVGNEYGGDGGACYCDLCAAEFRAWLRERYGTLEELNEAWCTTFWSHRFTDWDEIEPPSALTEHWKDRRYTAFQGITLDYRRFSTDNAIRQFAEEKAAIRAHSDLPVTTNLMGFFEPLDYHRWAPHLDFASWDNYPPRSDEPWRTALTHDLVRGLKDGAPFWLMEQTPTVTASRDVNPVRRPGVMRLWSWQAVAHGADSVLFFQMRASRGACEMTHGAVLDHSGRLDTRAFREVAGLGAELERLGDLVLGGRTPARCALLVDWDSWWAVEMADGPNRLIGYVPTVLSWGRAFWEAGAQLDVVPVTADLSGYDVVAAPLLHMVKGDLPERLRGVAERGGTVLTGYLSGRVDEDDRRFLADVPGPLAGLAGVRVAETDAAEPAVGNPVAFDGGPVVDGRMVFEVLVPEGAEVMARYRADFYAEAPAVTRHRVRAADGGEGHVWYVGTQLDQPGVTHVVRRALARHGLLGPYAEIEGLELATRETPSGAVVDFLLHHGPAEVTVPLHAAGEDVLTGRRYAVGDRVTLRPTDVVVLRRDEPTEVAVPG
;
A
#
# COMPACT_ATOMS: atom_id res chain seq x y z
N MET A 1 22.78 11.29 -46.53
CA MET A 1 22.32 10.62 -45.31
C MET A 1 22.32 11.70 -44.24
N THR A 2 21.16 12.26 -43.96
CA THR A 2 20.94 13.26 -42.93
C THR A 2 20.84 12.53 -41.60
N GLU A 3 21.67 12.90 -40.62
CA GLU A 3 21.61 12.40 -39.25
C GLU A 3 20.20 12.60 -38.70
N PRO A 4 19.63 11.63 -37.96
CA PRO A 4 18.37 11.84 -37.29
C PRO A 4 18.58 12.87 -36.17
N GLY A 5 17.86 13.99 -36.25
CA GLY A 5 17.92 15.06 -35.27
C GLY A 5 17.67 14.52 -33.86
N ALA A 6 18.57 14.87 -32.94
CA ALA A 6 18.43 14.55 -31.50
C ALA A 6 17.09 15.08 -31.00
N VAL A 7 16.22 14.16 -30.53
CA VAL A 7 14.99 14.51 -29.84
C VAL A 7 15.42 15.13 -28.50
N VAL A 8 15.30 16.44 -28.38
CA VAL A 8 15.50 17.14 -27.09
C VAL A 8 14.34 16.73 -26.17
N VAL A 9 14.59 15.80 -25.30
CA VAL A 9 13.65 15.43 -24.21
C VAL A 9 13.71 16.56 -23.18
N PRO A 10 12.59 17.21 -22.84
CA PRO A 10 12.62 18.22 -21.80
C PRO A 10 13.00 17.56 -20.46
N PRO A 11 13.83 18.23 -19.63
CA PRO A 11 14.28 17.67 -18.38
C PRO A 11 13.09 17.29 -17.46
N LEU A 12 13.23 16.20 -16.74
CA LEU A 12 12.34 15.78 -15.66
C LEU A 12 12.36 16.83 -14.54
N ARG A 13 11.63 17.92 -14.69
CA ARG A 13 11.43 18.84 -13.59
C ARG A 13 10.50 18.17 -12.57
N SER A 14 11.08 17.56 -11.55
CA SER A 14 10.39 17.26 -10.30
C SER A 14 10.89 18.22 -9.23
N PRO A 15 10.21 19.36 -9.01
CA PRO A 15 10.00 19.71 -7.63
C PRO A 15 8.99 18.68 -7.14
N ALA A 16 9.26 18.01 -6.02
CA ALA A 16 8.22 17.29 -5.32
C ALA A 16 7.05 18.27 -5.16
N PRO A 17 5.87 18.04 -5.78
CA PRO A 17 4.77 18.94 -5.59
C PRO A 17 4.46 18.97 -4.10
N ALA A 18 4.12 20.15 -3.56
CA ALA A 18 3.56 20.24 -2.22
C ALA A 18 2.42 19.22 -2.12
N PRO A 19 2.30 18.47 -1.00
CA PRO A 19 1.29 17.43 -0.87
C PRO A 19 -0.07 18.04 -1.23
N THR A 20 -0.68 17.52 -2.30
CA THR A 20 -2.01 17.96 -2.73
C THR A 20 -2.99 17.41 -1.71
N PRO A 21 -3.81 18.21 -1.04
CA PRO A 21 -4.86 17.72 -0.17
C PRO A 21 -5.71 16.68 -0.89
N ALA A 22 -6.14 15.65 -0.19
CA ALA A 22 -6.99 14.63 -0.78
C ALA A 22 -8.25 15.28 -1.37
N ARG A 23 -8.51 15.00 -2.64
CA ARG A 23 -9.72 15.43 -3.34
C ARG A 23 -10.57 14.20 -3.60
N LEU A 24 -11.54 13.98 -2.71
CA LEU A 24 -12.41 12.81 -2.77
C LEU A 24 -13.54 13.02 -3.79
N PRO A 25 -14.02 11.94 -4.43
CA PRO A 25 -15.28 11.96 -5.16
C PRO A 25 -16.43 12.43 -4.28
N ARG A 26 -17.38 13.14 -4.87
CA ARG A 26 -18.59 13.56 -4.14
C ARG A 26 -19.58 12.41 -4.11
N LEU A 27 -19.72 11.81 -2.93
CA LEU A 27 -20.58 10.68 -2.68
C LEU A 27 -21.63 11.07 -1.63
N ASP A 28 -22.81 10.46 -1.71
CA ASP A 28 -23.87 10.55 -0.71
C ASP A 28 -24.12 9.19 0.00
N HIS A 29 -23.34 8.16 -0.35
CA HIS A 29 -23.26 6.85 0.29
C HIS A 29 -21.96 6.17 -0.11
N VAL A 30 -21.57 5.08 0.56
CA VAL A 30 -20.39 4.29 0.21
C VAL A 30 -20.53 3.75 -1.20
N ALA A 31 -19.58 4.03 -2.09
CA ALA A 31 -19.61 3.57 -3.47
C ALA A 31 -19.58 2.03 -3.51
N TYR A 32 -20.56 1.40 -4.15
CA TYR A 32 -20.71 -0.05 -4.16
C TYR A 32 -20.92 -0.60 -5.55
N GLY A 33 -20.06 -1.54 -5.98
CA GLY A 33 -20.12 -2.12 -7.32
C GLY A 33 -18.82 -2.69 -7.79
N GLY A 34 -18.28 -2.23 -8.93
CA GLY A 34 -16.99 -2.72 -9.43
C GLY A 34 -16.79 -2.59 -10.93
N ASP A 35 -15.77 -3.28 -11.41
CA ASP A 35 -15.37 -3.28 -12.81
C ASP A 35 -16.41 -3.99 -13.67
N TYR A 36 -16.92 -3.26 -14.64
CA TYR A 36 -17.93 -3.76 -15.57
C TYR A 36 -17.44 -3.62 -17.01
N ASN A 37 -17.26 -4.78 -17.68
CA ASN A 37 -16.73 -4.89 -19.04
C ASN A 37 -17.80 -5.52 -19.97
N PRO A 38 -18.95 -4.86 -20.20
CA PRO A 38 -20.06 -5.41 -20.96
C PRO A 38 -19.72 -5.63 -22.44
N GLU A 39 -18.72 -4.93 -22.99
CA GLU A 39 -18.24 -5.11 -24.35
C GLU A 39 -17.78 -6.53 -24.68
N GLN A 40 -17.51 -7.36 -23.68
CA GLN A 40 -17.22 -8.78 -23.85
C GLN A 40 -18.46 -9.63 -24.11
N TRP A 41 -19.68 -9.08 -23.93
CA TRP A 41 -20.94 -9.79 -23.97
C TRP A 41 -21.87 -9.20 -25.03
N PRO A 42 -22.82 -10.01 -25.58
CA PRO A 42 -23.87 -9.49 -26.45
C PRO A 42 -24.73 -8.42 -25.74
N LYS A 43 -25.20 -7.43 -26.48
CA LYS A 43 -25.94 -6.28 -25.94
C LYS A 43 -27.23 -6.61 -25.21
N ASP A 44 -27.89 -7.72 -25.57
CA ASP A 44 -29.08 -8.21 -24.89
C ASP A 44 -28.83 -8.69 -23.46
N VAL A 45 -27.57 -8.98 -23.13
CA VAL A 45 -27.15 -9.31 -21.76
C VAL A 45 -27.00 -8.07 -20.88
N TRP A 46 -26.70 -6.90 -21.47
CA TRP A 46 -26.41 -5.68 -20.70
C TRP A 46 -27.61 -5.19 -19.89
N ASP A 47 -28.83 -5.28 -20.44
CA ASP A 47 -30.07 -4.90 -19.74
C ASP A 47 -30.33 -5.84 -18.55
N LEU A 48 -30.13 -7.15 -18.74
CA LEU A 48 -30.22 -8.15 -17.66
C LEU A 48 -29.21 -7.91 -16.55
N ASP A 49 -27.99 -7.46 -16.90
CA ASP A 49 -26.97 -7.11 -15.92
C ASP A 49 -27.42 -5.93 -15.05
N HIS A 50 -27.98 -4.86 -15.67
CA HIS A 50 -28.47 -3.72 -14.90
C HIS A 50 -29.66 -4.07 -14.00
N GLU A 51 -30.57 -4.94 -14.42
CA GLU A 51 -31.65 -5.47 -13.57
C GLU A 51 -31.07 -6.25 -12.36
N ALA A 52 -30.04 -7.06 -12.59
CA ALA A 52 -29.35 -7.78 -11.53
C ALA A 52 -28.60 -6.83 -10.57
N PHE A 53 -27.97 -5.78 -11.10
CA PHE A 53 -27.30 -4.76 -10.29
C PHE A 53 -28.27 -4.00 -9.39
N ASP A 54 -29.47 -3.69 -9.86
CA ASP A 54 -30.52 -3.11 -9.03
C ASP A 54 -30.93 -4.05 -7.89
N ALA A 55 -31.10 -5.34 -8.19
CA ALA A 55 -31.41 -6.34 -7.17
C ALA A 55 -30.31 -6.49 -6.13
N ALA A 56 -29.04 -6.23 -6.49
CA ALA A 56 -27.88 -6.25 -5.61
C ALA A 56 -27.54 -4.89 -4.98
N ARG A 57 -28.30 -3.82 -5.28
CA ARG A 57 -28.08 -2.44 -4.81
C ARG A 57 -26.73 -1.87 -5.23
N ILE A 58 -26.28 -2.24 -6.41
CA ILE A 58 -25.05 -1.68 -6.99
C ILE A 58 -25.29 -0.22 -7.34
N THR A 59 -24.40 0.66 -6.93
CA THR A 59 -24.49 2.11 -7.14
C THR A 59 -23.42 2.64 -8.06
N THR A 60 -22.33 1.91 -8.23
CA THR A 60 -21.11 2.41 -8.89
C THR A 60 -20.55 1.36 -9.84
N VAL A 61 -20.08 1.79 -11.00
CA VAL A 61 -19.36 0.93 -11.95
C VAL A 61 -18.07 1.60 -12.41
N THR A 62 -16.99 0.81 -12.51
CA THR A 62 -15.76 1.24 -13.19
C THR A 62 -15.85 0.78 -14.64
N LEU A 63 -15.68 1.70 -15.58
CA LEU A 63 -15.90 1.44 -17.02
C LEU A 63 -14.64 1.73 -17.83
N GLY A 64 -14.37 0.91 -18.84
CA GLY A 64 -13.42 1.20 -19.89
C GLY A 64 -11.94 1.00 -19.54
N VAL A 65 -11.58 0.29 -18.47
CA VAL A 65 -10.18 0.09 -18.02
C VAL A 65 -9.29 -0.44 -19.14
N PHE A 66 -9.79 -1.33 -19.99
CA PHE A 66 -9.07 -1.96 -21.10
C PHE A 66 -9.64 -1.59 -22.49
N ALA A 67 -10.32 -0.46 -22.59
CA ALA A 67 -11.07 -0.10 -23.81
C ALA A 67 -10.23 0.60 -24.90
N TRP A 68 -8.90 0.73 -24.75
CA TRP A 68 -8.07 1.51 -25.70
C TRP A 68 -8.24 1.10 -27.16
N SER A 69 -8.12 -0.20 -27.47
CA SER A 69 -8.28 -0.67 -28.85
C SER A 69 -9.70 -0.52 -29.40
N LEU A 70 -10.69 -0.46 -28.52
CA LEU A 70 -12.09 -0.22 -28.89
C LEU A 70 -12.34 1.25 -29.21
N THR A 71 -11.80 2.16 -28.38
CA THR A 71 -11.99 3.62 -28.48
C THR A 71 -11.05 4.30 -29.46
N GLN A 72 -9.88 3.69 -29.72
CA GLN A 72 -8.88 4.17 -30.70
C GLN A 72 -8.36 2.99 -31.54
N PRO A 73 -9.10 2.56 -32.59
CA PRO A 73 -8.71 1.42 -33.42
C PRO A 73 -7.50 1.68 -34.34
N ALA A 74 -7.13 2.94 -34.55
CA ALA A 74 -5.93 3.36 -35.28
C ALA A 74 -5.49 4.75 -34.81
N GLU A 75 -4.29 5.16 -35.17
CA GLU A 75 -3.81 6.51 -34.89
C GLU A 75 -4.76 7.54 -35.53
N ASP A 76 -5.10 8.57 -34.78
CA ASP A 76 -6.03 9.65 -35.18
C ASP A 76 -7.47 9.19 -35.52
N VAL A 77 -7.83 7.93 -35.26
CA VAL A 77 -9.18 7.40 -35.44
C VAL A 77 -9.79 7.05 -34.09
N TYR A 78 -10.86 7.75 -33.73
CA TYR A 78 -11.56 7.54 -32.48
C TYR A 78 -13.00 7.05 -32.71
N ASP A 79 -13.40 6.01 -32.01
CA ASP A 79 -14.75 5.47 -32.05
C ASP A 79 -15.27 5.23 -30.63
N PHE A 80 -16.16 6.07 -30.19
CA PHE A 80 -16.77 5.99 -28.87
C PHE A 80 -18.16 5.32 -28.88
N THR A 81 -18.63 4.82 -30.03
CA THR A 81 -19.99 4.31 -30.18
C THR A 81 -20.39 3.29 -29.12
N VAL A 82 -19.50 2.33 -28.83
CA VAL A 82 -19.76 1.29 -27.82
C VAL A 82 -19.67 1.85 -26.42
N LEU A 83 -18.67 2.66 -26.13
CA LEU A 83 -18.48 3.25 -24.80
C LEU A 83 -19.60 4.24 -24.47
N ASP A 84 -20.09 5.02 -25.45
CA ASP A 84 -21.25 5.90 -25.29
C ASP A 84 -22.47 5.14 -24.81
N GLU A 85 -22.77 4.00 -25.46
CA GLU A 85 -23.92 3.17 -25.11
C GLU A 85 -23.77 2.57 -23.71
N ILE A 86 -22.56 2.14 -23.32
CA ILE A 86 -22.27 1.60 -21.99
C ILE A 86 -22.45 2.68 -20.93
N VAL A 87 -21.86 3.86 -21.13
CA VAL A 87 -21.96 5.01 -20.22
C VAL A 87 -23.41 5.45 -20.07
N GLN A 88 -24.15 5.57 -21.20
CA GLN A 88 -25.54 5.99 -21.17
C GLN A 88 -26.44 5.00 -20.40
N ARG A 89 -26.28 3.68 -20.62
CA ARG A 89 -27.05 2.67 -19.89
C ARG A 89 -26.76 2.70 -18.37
N ALA A 90 -25.48 2.86 -17.98
CA ALA A 90 -25.12 3.02 -16.58
C ALA A 90 -25.76 4.28 -15.97
N ALA A 91 -25.77 5.39 -16.71
CA ALA A 91 -26.38 6.64 -16.29
C ALA A 91 -27.90 6.56 -16.20
N ASP A 92 -28.57 5.95 -17.19
CA ASP A 92 -30.01 5.72 -17.19
C ASP A 92 -30.48 4.86 -16.02
N ALA A 93 -29.61 3.94 -15.57
CA ALA A 93 -29.80 3.14 -14.37
C ALA A 93 -29.38 3.88 -13.07
N GLY A 94 -29.06 5.17 -13.13
CA GLY A 94 -28.73 6.01 -11.97
C GLY A 94 -27.39 5.69 -11.30
N ARG A 95 -26.47 4.99 -11.98
CA ARG A 95 -25.18 4.60 -11.38
C ARG A 95 -24.14 5.69 -11.49
N TRP A 96 -23.31 5.83 -10.49
CA TRP A 96 -22.06 6.56 -10.59
C TRP A 96 -21.04 5.79 -11.44
N ILE A 97 -20.21 6.53 -12.14
CA ILE A 97 -19.22 5.99 -13.05
C ILE A 97 -17.82 6.47 -12.60
N CYS A 98 -16.95 5.52 -12.31
CA CYS A 98 -15.51 5.73 -12.33
C CYS A 98 -15.03 5.41 -13.73
N LEU A 99 -14.68 6.45 -14.52
CA LEU A 99 -14.36 6.25 -15.94
C LEU A 99 -12.85 6.14 -16.14
N ALA A 100 -12.43 5.06 -16.81
CA ALA A 100 -11.03 4.82 -17.07
C ALA A 100 -10.56 5.39 -18.42
N THR A 101 -9.25 5.67 -18.52
CA THR A 101 -8.62 6.18 -19.76
C THR A 101 -8.44 5.10 -20.84
N GLY A 102 -8.63 3.83 -20.47
CA GLY A 102 -8.42 2.68 -21.35
C GLY A 102 -6.97 2.21 -21.45
N THR A 103 -6.04 2.95 -20.86
CA THR A 103 -4.58 2.75 -21.03
C THR A 103 -3.98 1.64 -20.17
N GLY A 104 -4.81 0.88 -19.44
CA GLY A 104 -4.39 -0.29 -18.65
C GLY A 104 -3.79 -1.42 -19.48
N ALA A 105 -4.04 -1.46 -20.80
CA ALA A 105 -3.42 -2.40 -21.72
C ALA A 105 -3.06 -1.75 -23.08
N LEU A 106 -1.89 -2.12 -23.62
CA LEU A 106 -1.40 -1.63 -24.90
C LEU A 106 -2.23 -2.17 -26.06
N SER A 107 -2.65 -1.30 -27.00
CA SER A 107 -3.33 -1.72 -28.23
C SER A 107 -2.36 -2.37 -29.23
N PRO A 108 -2.82 -3.42 -29.98
CA PRO A 108 -1.94 -4.13 -30.94
C PRO A 108 -1.41 -3.25 -32.06
N TRP A 109 -2.22 -2.28 -32.54
CA TRP A 109 -1.80 -1.38 -33.62
C TRP A 109 -0.65 -0.47 -33.19
N ILE A 110 -0.60 -0.05 -31.91
CA ILE A 110 0.49 0.79 -31.36
C ILE A 110 1.80 0.01 -31.41
N ALA A 111 1.81 -1.24 -30.90
CA ALA A 111 3.01 -2.07 -30.92
C ALA A 111 3.51 -2.38 -32.33
N ARG A 112 2.60 -2.40 -33.32
CA ARG A 112 2.96 -2.57 -34.75
C ARG A 112 3.52 -1.29 -35.35
N ALA A 113 2.90 -0.14 -35.06
CA ALA A 113 3.30 1.15 -35.63
C ALA A 113 4.61 1.68 -34.99
N TYR A 114 4.78 1.44 -33.70
CA TYR A 114 5.87 1.93 -32.85
C TYR A 114 6.52 0.77 -32.10
N PRO A 115 7.38 -0.06 -32.73
CA PRO A 115 7.96 -1.23 -32.07
C PRO A 115 8.76 -0.93 -30.81
N GLU A 116 9.23 0.31 -30.61
CA GLU A 116 9.97 0.75 -29.42
C GLU A 116 9.08 0.86 -28.18
N VAL A 117 7.74 0.92 -28.31
CA VAL A 117 6.84 1.05 -27.16
C VAL A 117 6.85 -0.17 -26.26
N THR A 118 7.26 -1.35 -26.76
CA THR A 118 7.32 -2.55 -25.92
C THR A 118 8.59 -2.58 -25.09
N ARG A 119 8.44 -2.93 -23.81
CA ARG A 119 9.55 -2.94 -22.85
C ARG A 119 10.60 -4.01 -23.13
N VAL A 120 11.79 -3.80 -22.58
CA VAL A 120 12.85 -4.81 -22.44
C VAL A 120 12.89 -5.23 -20.99
N ASP A 121 12.88 -6.55 -20.74
CA ASP A 121 12.88 -7.10 -19.37
C ASP A 121 14.28 -7.10 -18.73
N PHE A 122 14.34 -7.51 -17.48
CA PHE A 122 15.58 -7.60 -16.70
C PHE A 122 16.65 -8.49 -17.34
N GLN A 123 16.26 -9.51 -18.13
CA GLN A 123 17.16 -10.40 -18.85
C GLN A 123 17.60 -9.83 -20.22
N GLY A 124 17.21 -8.61 -20.56
CA GLY A 124 17.52 -7.96 -21.83
C GLY A 124 16.66 -8.44 -23.01
N ARG A 125 15.55 -9.15 -22.75
CA ARG A 125 14.67 -9.64 -23.80
C ARG A 125 13.63 -8.57 -24.14
N LYS A 126 13.54 -8.20 -25.40
CA LYS A 126 12.48 -7.31 -25.87
C LYS A 126 11.14 -8.06 -25.93
N HIS A 127 10.16 -7.54 -25.19
CA HIS A 127 8.81 -8.06 -25.23
C HIS A 127 8.12 -7.75 -26.56
N ARG A 128 7.07 -8.50 -26.82
CA ARG A 128 6.14 -8.26 -27.93
C ARG A 128 4.77 -7.97 -27.39
N TYR A 129 3.88 -7.52 -28.23
CA TYR A 129 2.47 -7.40 -27.86
C TYR A 129 1.92 -8.73 -27.29
N GLY A 130 1.04 -8.65 -26.31
CA GLY A 130 0.35 -9.83 -25.78
C GLY A 130 0.12 -9.86 -24.25
N GLN A 131 0.90 -9.09 -23.49
CA GLN A 131 0.64 -8.89 -22.06
C GLN A 131 0.10 -7.47 -21.84
N ARG A 132 -0.63 -7.24 -20.73
CA ARG A 132 -1.19 -5.92 -20.44
C ARG A 132 -0.11 -4.89 -20.07
N HIS A 133 0.86 -5.21 -19.21
CA HIS A 133 1.91 -4.29 -18.75
C HIS A 133 3.18 -4.35 -19.60
N ASN A 134 3.04 -4.26 -20.92
CA ASN A 134 4.16 -4.36 -21.86
C ASN A 134 4.71 -3.03 -22.35
N ALA A 135 4.13 -1.92 -21.95
CA ALA A 135 4.58 -0.61 -22.42
C ALA A 135 5.85 -0.14 -21.72
N CYS A 136 6.70 0.56 -22.48
CA CYS A 136 7.82 1.32 -21.96
C CYS A 136 7.38 2.76 -21.67
N TRP A 137 7.41 3.15 -20.42
CA TRP A 137 7.00 4.51 -19.99
C TRP A 137 7.96 5.62 -20.49
N SER A 138 9.17 5.26 -20.92
CA SER A 138 10.10 6.20 -21.57
C SER A 138 9.82 6.36 -23.06
N SER A 139 8.88 5.62 -23.67
CA SER A 139 8.57 5.77 -25.09
C SER A 139 7.78 7.06 -25.35
N PRO A 140 8.32 8.00 -26.16
CA PRO A 140 7.59 9.21 -26.52
C PRO A 140 6.29 8.93 -27.28
N ALA A 141 6.26 7.87 -28.11
CA ALA A 141 5.05 7.46 -28.81
C ALA A 141 3.98 6.96 -27.83
N PHE A 142 4.36 6.11 -26.87
CA PHE A 142 3.42 5.63 -25.85
C PHE A 142 2.84 6.79 -25.05
N ARG A 143 3.68 7.68 -24.50
CA ARG A 143 3.23 8.84 -23.71
C ARG A 143 2.27 9.72 -24.49
N ARG A 144 2.63 10.09 -25.72
CA ARG A 144 1.77 10.92 -26.58
C ARG A 144 0.42 10.29 -26.85
N LEU A 145 0.40 9.00 -27.16
CA LEU A 145 -0.84 8.29 -27.49
C LEU A 145 -1.72 8.05 -26.24
N ALA A 146 -1.11 7.72 -25.11
CA ALA A 146 -1.84 7.54 -23.85
C ALA A 146 -2.46 8.87 -23.36
N ALA A 147 -1.67 9.95 -23.32
CA ALA A 147 -2.22 11.27 -23.00
C ALA A 147 -3.29 11.72 -24.02
N GLY A 148 -3.09 11.39 -25.32
CA GLY A 148 -4.04 11.69 -26.37
C GLY A 148 -5.40 11.03 -26.15
N ILE A 149 -5.45 9.73 -25.90
CA ILE A 149 -6.71 9.04 -25.63
C ILE A 149 -7.34 9.48 -24.29
N ALA A 150 -6.54 9.68 -23.25
CA ALA A 150 -7.02 10.20 -21.96
C ALA A 150 -7.71 11.56 -22.14
N GLY A 151 -7.10 12.47 -22.90
CA GLY A 151 -7.69 13.77 -23.25
C GLY A 151 -8.99 13.63 -24.06
N LYS A 152 -9.05 12.72 -25.03
CA LYS A 152 -10.26 12.50 -25.85
C LYS A 152 -11.43 11.91 -25.05
N VAL A 153 -11.15 10.97 -24.12
CA VAL A 153 -12.15 10.45 -23.21
C VAL A 153 -12.65 11.56 -22.27
N ALA A 154 -11.74 12.38 -21.74
CA ALA A 154 -12.11 13.49 -20.85
C ALA A 154 -12.86 14.63 -21.59
N GLU A 155 -12.48 14.97 -22.84
CA GLU A 155 -13.21 15.92 -23.69
C GLU A 155 -14.67 15.47 -23.90
N ARG A 156 -14.90 14.16 -24.01
CA ARG A 156 -16.22 13.60 -24.28
C ARG A 156 -17.09 13.47 -23.02
N TYR A 157 -16.53 13.04 -21.91
CA TYR A 157 -17.28 12.67 -20.70
C TYR A 157 -16.99 13.54 -19.48
N GLY A 158 -16.14 14.55 -19.60
CA GLY A 158 -15.66 15.35 -18.47
C GLY A 158 -16.77 16.07 -17.69
N ASP A 159 -17.83 16.47 -18.40
CA ASP A 159 -19.01 17.15 -17.83
C ASP A 159 -20.18 16.19 -17.62
N HIS A 160 -20.01 14.87 -17.79
CA HIS A 160 -21.10 13.91 -17.67
C HIS A 160 -21.53 13.79 -16.19
N PRO A 161 -22.83 14.00 -15.85
CA PRO A 161 -23.29 14.12 -14.47
C PRO A 161 -23.07 12.87 -13.60
N ASN A 162 -23.03 11.69 -14.22
CA ASN A 162 -22.81 10.44 -13.51
C ASN A 162 -21.34 10.04 -13.39
N VAL A 163 -20.40 10.72 -14.09
CA VAL A 163 -18.97 10.48 -13.90
C VAL A 163 -18.54 11.20 -12.62
N VAL A 164 -18.00 10.46 -11.66
CA VAL A 164 -17.61 10.97 -10.33
C VAL A 164 -16.10 10.94 -10.09
N ALA A 165 -15.37 10.10 -10.83
CA ALA A 165 -13.93 9.97 -10.74
C ALA A 165 -13.32 9.45 -12.05
N TRP A 166 -12.01 9.67 -12.21
CA TRP A 166 -11.19 9.15 -13.29
C TRP A 166 -10.23 8.08 -12.79
N HIS A 167 -10.13 6.99 -13.54
CA HIS A 167 -9.15 5.92 -13.33
C HIS A 167 -8.13 5.92 -14.46
N VAL A 168 -6.86 6.22 -14.16
CA VAL A 168 -5.78 6.29 -15.15
C VAL A 168 -4.95 5.02 -15.14
N GLY A 169 -4.78 4.41 -16.30
CA GLY A 169 -4.03 3.16 -16.43
C GLY A 169 -4.66 2.00 -15.68
N ASN A 170 -3.85 1.11 -15.15
CA ASN A 170 -4.25 0.02 -14.24
C ASN A 170 -3.01 -0.65 -13.65
N GLU A 171 -2.93 -0.81 -12.32
CA GLU A 171 -1.90 -1.58 -11.60
C GLU A 171 -0.47 -1.35 -12.14
N TYR A 172 -0.03 -0.10 -12.21
CA TYR A 172 1.30 0.23 -12.75
C TYR A 172 2.41 -0.63 -12.15
N GLY A 173 3.30 -1.15 -13.01
CA GLY A 173 4.41 -2.02 -12.60
C GLY A 173 4.06 -3.48 -12.44
N GLY A 174 2.81 -3.90 -12.62
CA GLY A 174 2.39 -5.29 -12.60
C GLY A 174 3.08 -6.12 -13.70
N ASP A 175 3.02 -7.44 -13.58
CA ASP A 175 3.52 -8.43 -14.56
C ASP A 175 5.00 -8.26 -15.00
N GLY A 176 5.86 -7.61 -14.20
CA GLY A 176 7.28 -7.63 -14.47
C GLY A 176 8.09 -6.36 -14.25
N GLY A 177 7.46 -5.30 -13.74
CA GLY A 177 8.20 -4.14 -13.25
C GLY A 177 8.84 -3.27 -14.33
N ALA A 178 10.10 -2.84 -14.10
CA ALA A 178 10.83 -1.87 -14.90
C ALA A 178 11.14 -2.30 -16.34
N CYS A 179 11.42 -1.33 -17.19
CA CYS A 179 11.93 -1.51 -18.55
C CYS A 179 13.42 -1.14 -18.62
N TYR A 180 14.22 -1.91 -19.33
CA TYR A 180 15.68 -1.78 -19.44
C TYR A 180 16.13 -1.52 -20.88
N CYS A 181 15.35 -0.78 -21.68
CA CYS A 181 15.67 -0.45 -23.05
C CYS A 181 16.52 0.82 -23.18
N ASP A 182 17.03 1.10 -24.39
CA ASP A 182 17.86 2.27 -24.66
C ASP A 182 17.15 3.61 -24.34
N LEU A 183 15.82 3.68 -24.51
CA LEU A 183 15.05 4.86 -24.12
C LEU A 183 15.10 5.07 -22.60
N CYS A 184 14.93 3.99 -21.84
CA CYS A 184 15.06 4.05 -20.39
C CYS A 184 16.50 4.37 -19.95
N ALA A 185 17.52 3.87 -20.65
CA ALA A 185 18.91 4.23 -20.39
C ALA A 185 19.16 5.74 -20.58
N ALA A 186 18.66 6.32 -21.67
CA ALA A 186 18.80 7.75 -21.95
C ALA A 186 18.06 8.61 -20.90
N GLU A 187 16.83 8.25 -20.54
CA GLU A 187 16.02 8.94 -19.52
C GLU A 187 16.65 8.79 -18.12
N PHE A 188 17.22 7.62 -17.79
CA PHE A 188 17.92 7.39 -16.52
C PHE A 188 19.15 8.27 -16.38
N ARG A 189 19.97 8.39 -17.44
CA ARG A 189 21.11 9.31 -17.44
C ARG A 189 20.68 10.77 -17.27
N ALA A 190 19.55 11.18 -17.88
CA ALA A 190 19.01 12.51 -17.70
C ALA A 190 18.54 12.73 -16.24
N TRP A 191 17.85 11.75 -15.65
CA TRP A 191 17.42 11.74 -14.26
C TRP A 191 18.60 11.82 -13.28
N LEU A 192 19.68 11.09 -13.56
CA LEU A 192 20.91 11.13 -12.74
C LEU A 192 21.60 12.50 -12.82
N ARG A 193 21.66 13.12 -14.00
CA ARG A 193 22.20 14.48 -14.15
C ARG A 193 21.41 15.50 -13.32
N GLU A 194 20.11 15.37 -13.28
CA GLU A 194 19.26 16.23 -12.45
C GLU A 194 19.48 15.99 -10.95
N ARG A 195 19.60 14.73 -10.54
CA ARG A 195 19.79 14.34 -9.15
C ARG A 195 21.15 14.75 -8.58
N TYR A 196 22.23 14.50 -9.32
CA TYR A 196 23.59 14.65 -8.85
C TYR A 196 24.32 15.89 -9.37
N GLY A 197 23.85 16.48 -10.45
CA GLY A 197 24.52 17.63 -11.07
C GLY A 197 25.81 17.26 -11.80
N THR A 198 26.76 16.61 -11.14
CA THR A 198 28.06 16.23 -11.69
C THR A 198 28.34 14.73 -11.57
N LEU A 199 29.21 14.21 -12.47
CA LEU A 199 29.69 12.82 -12.38
C LEU A 199 30.53 12.59 -11.11
N GLU A 200 31.18 13.62 -10.60
CA GLU A 200 31.97 13.51 -9.38
C GLU A 200 31.07 13.22 -8.18
N GLU A 201 29.97 13.96 -8.02
CA GLU A 201 28.97 13.76 -6.97
C GLU A 201 28.32 12.38 -7.09
N LEU A 202 27.98 11.95 -8.31
CA LEU A 202 27.45 10.61 -8.55
C LEU A 202 28.47 9.52 -8.16
N ASN A 203 29.72 9.66 -8.61
CA ASN A 203 30.79 8.70 -8.31
C ASN A 203 31.05 8.58 -6.81
N GLU A 204 30.96 9.69 -6.07
CA GLU A 204 31.08 9.70 -4.62
C GLU A 204 29.87 9.00 -3.99
N ALA A 205 28.64 9.38 -4.37
CA ALA A 205 27.41 8.80 -3.86
C ALA A 205 27.36 7.28 -4.04
N TRP A 206 27.77 6.78 -5.19
CA TRP A 206 27.75 5.34 -5.49
C TRP A 206 29.00 4.59 -5.06
N CYS A 207 30.01 5.26 -4.47
CA CYS A 207 31.29 4.65 -4.11
C CYS A 207 31.98 3.92 -5.29
N THR A 208 31.99 4.51 -6.48
CA THR A 208 32.38 3.86 -7.73
C THR A 208 33.88 3.51 -7.83
N THR A 209 34.71 3.93 -6.90
CA THR A 209 36.09 3.45 -6.77
C THR A 209 36.18 1.95 -6.48
N PHE A 210 35.10 1.35 -5.96
CA PHE A 210 34.99 -0.09 -5.76
C PHE A 210 34.95 -0.79 -7.14
N TRP A 211 35.75 -1.83 -7.31
CA TRP A 211 35.88 -2.62 -8.55
C TRP A 211 36.09 -1.81 -9.83
N SER A 212 36.70 -0.62 -9.74
CA SER A 212 37.02 0.21 -10.91
C SER A 212 35.80 0.69 -11.70
N HIS A 213 34.70 0.97 -11.03
CA HIS A 213 33.44 1.43 -11.66
C HIS A 213 33.34 2.95 -11.79
N ARG A 214 34.43 3.70 -11.59
CA ARG A 214 34.41 5.16 -11.72
C ARG A 214 34.02 5.59 -13.13
N PHE A 215 32.88 6.22 -13.25
CA PHE A 215 32.38 6.79 -14.51
C PHE A 215 33.13 8.08 -14.84
N THR A 216 33.51 8.23 -16.12
CA THR A 216 34.17 9.40 -16.69
C THR A 216 33.30 10.12 -17.71
N ASP A 217 32.27 9.45 -18.19
CA ASP A 217 31.23 9.99 -19.04
C ASP A 217 29.88 9.44 -18.61
N TRP A 218 28.81 10.27 -18.75
CA TRP A 218 27.45 9.86 -18.45
C TRP A 218 26.97 8.71 -19.36
N ASP A 219 27.49 8.64 -20.58
CA ASP A 219 27.11 7.61 -21.56
C ASP A 219 27.68 6.22 -21.23
N GLU A 220 28.59 6.11 -20.25
CA GLU A 220 29.07 4.85 -19.71
C GLU A 220 28.06 4.18 -18.77
N ILE A 221 27.03 4.92 -18.32
CA ILE A 221 26.06 4.41 -17.34
C ILE A 221 24.95 3.66 -18.09
N GLU A 222 24.81 2.36 -17.75
CA GLU A 222 23.76 1.47 -18.28
C GLU A 222 22.74 1.08 -17.19
N PRO A 223 21.49 0.78 -17.55
CA PRO A 223 20.52 0.26 -16.58
C PRO A 223 20.99 -1.04 -15.92
N PRO A 224 20.92 -1.18 -14.58
CA PRO A 224 21.37 -2.37 -13.86
C PRO A 224 20.41 -3.55 -14.14
N SER A 225 20.87 -4.50 -14.94
CA SER A 225 20.09 -5.66 -15.39
C SER A 225 20.89 -6.95 -15.22
N ALA A 226 20.32 -8.08 -15.63
CA ALA A 226 21.03 -9.36 -15.63
C ALA A 226 22.28 -9.38 -16.52
N LEU A 227 22.45 -8.39 -17.38
CA LEU A 227 23.59 -8.26 -18.31
C LEU A 227 24.68 -7.30 -17.80
N THR A 228 24.43 -6.57 -16.72
CA THR A 228 25.31 -5.55 -16.16
C THR A 228 25.65 -5.85 -14.68
N GLU A 229 25.06 -5.11 -13.73
CA GLU A 229 25.42 -5.15 -12.31
C GLU A 229 24.96 -6.41 -11.58
N HIS A 230 23.97 -7.10 -12.10
CA HIS A 230 23.42 -8.31 -11.49
C HIS A 230 24.06 -9.57 -12.05
N TRP A 231 24.58 -10.44 -11.22
CA TRP A 231 25.33 -11.65 -11.62
C TRP A 231 24.67 -12.99 -11.28
N LYS A 232 23.56 -12.97 -10.51
CA LYS A 232 22.81 -14.18 -10.19
C LYS A 232 21.33 -14.02 -10.51
N ASP A 233 20.68 -13.05 -9.88
CA ASP A 233 19.26 -12.74 -10.05
C ASP A 233 19.01 -11.25 -9.68
N ARG A 234 17.76 -10.83 -9.67
CA ARG A 234 17.38 -9.44 -9.34
C ARG A 234 17.81 -8.96 -7.95
N ARG A 235 18.12 -9.85 -7.01
CA ARG A 235 18.51 -9.52 -5.63
C ARG A 235 20.01 -9.37 -5.45
N TYR A 236 20.82 -9.87 -6.39
CA TYR A 236 22.27 -9.83 -6.28
C TYR A 236 22.85 -8.75 -7.18
N THR A 237 23.10 -7.58 -6.64
CA THR A 237 23.77 -6.50 -7.35
C THR A 237 25.23 -6.34 -6.85
N ALA A 238 26.13 -6.04 -7.79
CA ALA A 238 27.50 -5.65 -7.45
C ALA A 238 27.58 -4.20 -6.95
N PHE A 239 26.57 -3.37 -7.30
CA PHE A 239 26.49 -1.97 -6.96
C PHE A 239 25.08 -1.59 -6.50
N GLN A 240 24.95 -1.34 -5.21
CA GLN A 240 23.67 -0.95 -4.62
C GLN A 240 23.18 0.41 -5.13
N GLY A 241 24.08 1.43 -5.16
CA GLY A 241 23.71 2.80 -5.52
C GLY A 241 23.03 2.93 -6.88
N ILE A 242 23.60 2.36 -7.96
CA ILE A 242 22.99 2.38 -9.29
C ILE A 242 21.67 1.62 -9.33
N THR A 243 21.58 0.49 -8.62
CA THR A 243 20.36 -0.33 -8.58
C THR A 243 19.24 0.37 -7.81
N LEU A 244 19.57 1.00 -6.68
CA LEU A 244 18.64 1.80 -5.89
C LEU A 244 18.09 2.97 -6.71
N ASP A 245 18.97 3.71 -7.36
CA ASP A 245 18.55 4.85 -8.19
C ASP A 245 17.76 4.43 -9.41
N TYR A 246 18.03 3.26 -9.99
CA TYR A 246 17.20 2.76 -11.08
C TYR A 246 15.78 2.39 -10.64
N ARG A 247 15.60 1.92 -9.42
CA ARG A 247 14.26 1.68 -8.81
C ARG A 247 13.53 2.98 -8.54
N ARG A 248 14.23 4.00 -8.02
CA ARG A 248 13.71 5.36 -7.85
C ARG A 248 13.30 5.97 -9.20
N PHE A 249 14.19 5.90 -10.19
CA PHE A 249 13.92 6.32 -11.57
C PHE A 249 12.69 5.58 -12.15
N SER A 250 12.60 4.28 -11.97
CA SER A 250 11.48 3.49 -12.50
C SER A 250 10.14 3.95 -11.90
N THR A 251 10.12 4.30 -10.61
CA THR A 251 8.96 4.89 -9.95
C THR A 251 8.63 6.26 -10.54
N ASP A 252 9.62 7.16 -10.64
CA ASP A 252 9.42 8.51 -11.18
C ASP A 252 8.97 8.49 -12.64
N ASN A 253 9.47 7.55 -13.42
CA ASN A 253 9.09 7.37 -14.82
C ASN A 253 7.63 6.90 -14.97
N ALA A 254 7.17 5.99 -14.09
CA ALA A 254 5.77 5.58 -14.05
C ALA A 254 4.86 6.73 -13.58
N ILE A 255 5.27 7.49 -12.56
CA ILE A 255 4.56 8.69 -12.09
C ILE A 255 4.45 9.72 -13.22
N ARG A 256 5.50 9.93 -13.99
CA ARG A 256 5.48 10.85 -15.12
C ARG A 256 4.43 10.45 -16.16
N GLN A 257 4.35 9.16 -16.50
CA GLN A 257 3.32 8.66 -17.42
C GLN A 257 1.92 8.93 -16.88
N PHE A 258 1.66 8.62 -15.62
CA PHE A 258 0.40 8.92 -14.95
C PHE A 258 0.08 10.43 -14.96
N ALA A 259 1.06 11.27 -14.66
CA ALA A 259 0.88 12.71 -14.58
C ALA A 259 0.58 13.34 -15.95
N GLU A 260 1.14 12.83 -17.04
CA GLU A 260 0.86 13.29 -18.42
C GLU A 260 -0.59 12.96 -18.81
N GLU A 261 -1.08 11.76 -18.50
CA GLU A 261 -2.50 11.40 -18.70
C GLU A 261 -3.43 12.25 -17.82
N LYS A 262 -3.10 12.41 -16.55
CA LYS A 262 -3.85 13.27 -15.62
C LYS A 262 -3.91 14.72 -16.11
N ALA A 263 -2.83 15.26 -16.64
CA ALA A 263 -2.80 16.62 -17.21
C ALA A 263 -3.72 16.74 -18.43
N ALA A 264 -3.77 15.72 -19.28
CA ALA A 264 -4.69 15.69 -20.42
C ALA A 264 -6.17 15.63 -19.95
N ILE A 265 -6.49 14.88 -18.90
CA ILE A 265 -7.81 14.89 -18.27
C ILE A 265 -8.14 16.26 -17.71
N ARG A 266 -7.21 16.91 -17.01
CA ARG A 266 -7.41 18.21 -16.37
C ARG A 266 -7.72 19.35 -17.34
N ALA A 267 -7.41 19.20 -18.62
CA ALA A 267 -7.81 20.14 -19.66
C ALA A 267 -9.34 20.17 -19.88
N HIS A 268 -10.07 19.14 -19.46
CA HIS A 268 -11.49 18.95 -19.74
C HIS A 268 -12.33 18.60 -18.51
N SER A 269 -11.73 18.24 -17.38
CA SER A 269 -12.47 17.79 -16.20
C SER A 269 -11.73 18.12 -14.91
N ASP A 270 -12.51 18.57 -13.94
CA ASP A 270 -12.06 18.84 -12.58
C ASP A 270 -12.30 17.67 -11.62
N LEU A 271 -12.89 16.57 -12.05
CA LEU A 271 -13.19 15.41 -11.22
C LEU A 271 -11.92 14.74 -10.66
N PRO A 272 -11.99 14.11 -9.50
CA PRO A 272 -10.84 13.42 -8.88
C PRO A 272 -10.26 12.34 -9.78
N VAL A 273 -8.91 12.21 -9.75
CA VAL A 273 -8.15 11.25 -10.56
C VAL A 273 -7.36 10.32 -9.65
N THR A 274 -7.46 9.02 -9.90
CA THR A 274 -6.73 7.96 -9.20
C THR A 274 -6.14 6.94 -10.18
N THR A 275 -5.37 6.02 -9.65
CA THR A 275 -5.04 4.71 -10.23
C THR A 275 -5.01 3.68 -9.10
N ASN A 276 -5.33 2.43 -9.40
CA ASN A 276 -5.35 1.36 -8.42
C ASN A 276 -3.93 0.88 -8.07
N LEU A 277 -3.66 0.77 -6.77
CA LEU A 277 -2.39 0.34 -6.20
C LEU A 277 -2.49 -1.12 -5.72
N MET A 278 -1.36 -1.77 -5.51
CA MET A 278 -1.31 -3.19 -5.12
C MET A 278 -0.81 -3.43 -3.67
N GLY A 279 -0.95 -2.43 -2.79
CA GLY A 279 -0.56 -2.52 -1.38
C GLY A 279 0.96 -2.53 -1.16
N PHE A 280 1.48 -3.52 -0.43
CA PHE A 280 2.93 -3.70 -0.26
C PHE A 280 3.55 -4.24 -1.55
N PHE A 281 3.81 -3.35 -2.48
CA PHE A 281 4.26 -3.65 -3.84
C PHE A 281 5.70 -3.17 -4.05
N GLU A 282 6.64 -4.11 -4.14
CA GLU A 282 8.09 -3.83 -4.19
C GLU A 282 8.52 -2.99 -5.40
N PRO A 283 8.00 -3.19 -6.63
CA PRO A 283 8.53 -2.52 -7.81
C PRO A 283 8.42 -1.00 -7.85
N LEU A 284 7.45 -0.41 -7.15
CA LEU A 284 7.17 1.04 -7.19
C LEU A 284 6.93 1.61 -5.80
N ASP A 285 7.58 2.72 -5.49
CA ASP A 285 7.41 3.46 -4.24
C ASP A 285 6.10 4.27 -4.27
N TYR A 286 5.10 3.82 -3.54
CA TYR A 286 3.80 4.48 -3.47
C TYR A 286 3.80 5.75 -2.61
N HIS A 287 4.75 5.93 -1.70
CA HIS A 287 4.92 7.21 -1.01
C HIS A 287 5.34 8.32 -1.97
N ARG A 288 6.20 8.01 -2.96
CA ARG A 288 6.56 8.94 -4.05
C ARG A 288 5.38 9.19 -4.99
N TRP A 289 4.49 8.20 -5.16
CA TRP A 289 3.31 8.32 -6.01
C TRP A 289 2.18 9.16 -5.38
N ALA A 290 1.99 9.04 -4.06
CA ALA A 290 0.88 9.63 -3.33
C ALA A 290 0.61 11.12 -3.60
N PRO A 291 1.61 12.03 -3.73
CA PRO A 291 1.39 13.43 -4.06
C PRO A 291 0.71 13.65 -5.42
N HIS A 292 0.82 12.72 -6.35
CA HIS A 292 0.26 12.82 -7.70
C HIS A 292 -1.18 12.32 -7.81
N LEU A 293 -1.63 11.51 -6.85
CA LEU A 293 -3.02 11.06 -6.75
C LEU A 293 -3.90 12.14 -6.13
N ASP A 294 -5.16 12.27 -6.57
CA ASP A 294 -6.15 13.08 -5.87
C ASP A 294 -6.70 12.34 -4.65
N PHE A 295 -6.89 11.03 -4.78
CA PHE A 295 -7.19 10.09 -3.68
C PHE A 295 -6.53 8.74 -3.95
N ALA A 296 -6.27 7.99 -2.89
CA ALA A 296 -5.70 6.66 -3.00
C ALA A 296 -6.79 5.63 -3.33
N SER A 297 -6.45 4.65 -4.17
CA SER A 297 -7.27 3.47 -4.40
C SER A 297 -6.38 2.23 -4.54
N TRP A 298 -6.90 1.03 -4.22
CA TRP A 298 -6.11 -0.17 -4.29
C TRP A 298 -6.93 -1.45 -4.44
N ASP A 299 -6.24 -2.56 -4.77
CA ASP A 299 -6.80 -3.85 -5.10
C ASP A 299 -6.46 -4.88 -4.04
N ASN A 300 -7.50 -5.41 -3.38
CA ASN A 300 -7.37 -6.31 -2.25
C ASN A 300 -7.64 -7.77 -2.65
N TYR A 301 -6.58 -8.49 -2.96
CA TYR A 301 -6.63 -9.93 -3.24
C TYR A 301 -5.80 -10.73 -2.24
N PRO A 302 -6.18 -10.80 -0.96
CA PRO A 302 -5.37 -11.50 0.03
C PRO A 302 -5.23 -12.98 -0.33
N PRO A 303 -4.00 -13.55 -0.24
CA PRO A 303 -3.77 -14.95 -0.58
C PRO A 303 -4.46 -15.90 0.40
N ARG A 304 -4.63 -15.46 1.65
CA ARG A 304 -5.17 -16.23 2.76
C ARG A 304 -6.23 -15.44 3.51
N SER A 305 -7.26 -16.11 3.96
CA SER A 305 -8.32 -15.52 4.78
C SER A 305 -8.05 -15.62 6.30
N ASP A 306 -7.03 -16.36 6.70
CA ASP A 306 -6.61 -16.55 8.08
C ASP A 306 -5.50 -15.57 8.53
N GLU A 307 -5.22 -14.55 7.73
CA GLU A 307 -4.29 -13.46 8.04
C GLU A 307 -4.99 -12.10 7.95
N PRO A 308 -6.07 -11.84 8.72
CA PRO A 308 -6.84 -10.59 8.63
C PRO A 308 -6.01 -9.35 8.95
N TRP A 309 -5.03 -9.48 9.84
CA TRP A 309 -4.09 -8.41 10.18
C TRP A 309 -3.28 -7.92 8.97
N ARG A 310 -2.97 -8.80 8.01
CA ARG A 310 -2.24 -8.42 6.79
C ARG A 310 -3.09 -7.50 5.92
N THR A 311 -4.36 -7.82 5.76
CA THR A 311 -5.32 -7.00 5.01
C THR A 311 -5.55 -5.66 5.70
N ALA A 312 -5.77 -5.66 7.03
CA ALA A 312 -5.90 -4.46 7.83
C ALA A 312 -4.72 -3.51 7.65
N LEU A 313 -3.49 -4.01 7.80
CA LEU A 313 -2.26 -3.22 7.62
C LEU A 313 -2.08 -2.68 6.20
N THR A 314 -2.58 -3.39 5.19
CA THR A 314 -2.51 -2.88 3.82
C THR A 314 -3.53 -1.77 3.59
N HIS A 315 -4.72 -1.86 4.18
CA HIS A 315 -5.68 -0.74 4.23
C HIS A 315 -5.08 0.48 4.92
N ASP A 316 -4.41 0.26 6.08
CA ASP A 316 -3.74 1.34 6.82
C ASP A 316 -2.60 1.98 6.03
N LEU A 317 -1.81 1.19 5.27
CA LEU A 317 -0.79 1.71 4.36
C LEU A 317 -1.42 2.62 3.30
N VAL A 318 -2.49 2.16 2.64
CA VAL A 318 -3.13 2.95 1.57
C VAL A 318 -3.78 4.22 2.11
N ARG A 319 -4.42 4.15 3.29
CA ARG A 319 -4.92 5.34 4.00
C ARG A 319 -3.78 6.30 4.34
N GLY A 320 -2.64 5.79 4.81
CA GLY A 320 -1.47 6.59 5.15
C GLY A 320 -0.84 7.34 3.96
N LEU A 321 -1.05 6.88 2.72
CA LEU A 321 -0.57 7.58 1.52
C LEU A 321 -1.14 9.00 1.37
N LYS A 322 -2.32 9.27 1.92
CA LYS A 322 -3.00 10.57 1.85
C LYS A 322 -3.30 11.13 3.25
N ASP A 323 -2.34 11.02 4.17
CA ASP A 323 -2.41 11.63 5.51
C ASP A 323 -3.69 11.25 6.28
N GLY A 324 -4.08 9.97 6.20
CA GLY A 324 -5.26 9.43 6.88
C GLY A 324 -6.59 9.77 6.20
N ALA A 325 -6.58 10.36 5.00
CA ALA A 325 -7.80 10.57 4.23
C ALA A 325 -8.40 9.22 3.77
N PRO A 326 -9.72 9.16 3.59
CA PRO A 326 -10.36 7.99 3.03
C PRO A 326 -9.78 7.57 1.67
N PHE A 327 -9.86 6.26 1.40
CA PHE A 327 -9.42 5.67 0.14
C PHE A 327 -10.57 4.91 -0.55
N TRP A 328 -10.36 4.47 -1.79
CA TRP A 328 -11.25 3.54 -2.46
C TRP A 328 -10.64 2.13 -2.48
N LEU A 329 -11.44 1.14 -2.01
CA LEU A 329 -11.21 -0.26 -2.36
C LEU A 329 -11.70 -0.43 -3.79
N MET A 330 -10.72 -0.44 -4.75
CA MET A 330 -11.03 -0.41 -6.18
C MET A 330 -11.37 -1.78 -6.71
N GLU A 331 -10.70 -2.81 -6.21
CA GLU A 331 -10.94 -4.19 -6.58
C GLU A 331 -10.87 -5.13 -5.38
N GLN A 332 -11.77 -6.09 -5.36
CA GLN A 332 -11.66 -7.34 -4.60
C GLN A 332 -12.48 -8.43 -5.28
N THR A 333 -12.21 -9.70 -4.97
CA THR A 333 -13.01 -10.78 -5.55
C THR A 333 -14.26 -11.06 -4.73
N PRO A 334 -15.43 -11.24 -5.36
CA PRO A 334 -16.61 -11.71 -4.64
C PRO A 334 -16.52 -13.21 -4.26
N THR A 335 -15.71 -14.03 -4.95
CA THR A 335 -15.63 -15.47 -4.69
C THR A 335 -14.25 -16.07 -4.81
N VAL A 336 -13.61 -16.04 -5.97
CA VAL A 336 -12.35 -16.68 -6.28
C VAL A 336 -11.44 -15.72 -7.04
N THR A 337 -10.17 -15.66 -6.67
CA THR A 337 -9.15 -14.91 -7.43
C THR A 337 -8.48 -15.87 -8.39
N ALA A 338 -8.58 -15.66 -9.70
CA ALA A 338 -7.74 -16.35 -10.69
C ALA A 338 -6.28 -15.86 -10.58
N SER A 339 -5.36 -16.41 -11.36
CA SER A 339 -3.94 -16.02 -11.44
C SER A 339 -2.98 -16.65 -10.41
N ARG A 340 -3.42 -17.61 -9.61
CA ARG A 340 -2.55 -18.36 -8.69
C ARG A 340 -2.49 -19.82 -9.08
N ASP A 341 -1.46 -20.53 -8.63
CA ASP A 341 -1.36 -21.99 -8.82
C ASP A 341 -2.57 -22.73 -8.25
N VAL A 342 -3.09 -22.25 -7.12
CA VAL A 342 -4.32 -22.76 -6.50
C VAL A 342 -5.23 -21.59 -6.15
N ASN A 343 -6.47 -21.63 -6.65
CA ASN A 343 -7.46 -20.59 -6.50
C ASN A 343 -8.66 -21.06 -5.65
N PRO A 344 -8.55 -21.05 -4.31
CA PRO A 344 -9.63 -21.52 -3.45
C PRO A 344 -10.81 -20.55 -3.47
N VAL A 345 -12.01 -21.08 -3.51
CA VAL A 345 -13.25 -20.30 -3.33
C VAL A 345 -13.29 -19.74 -1.91
N ARG A 346 -13.62 -18.47 -1.75
CA ARG A 346 -13.82 -17.84 -0.45
C ARG A 346 -14.97 -18.51 0.31
N ARG A 347 -14.77 -18.73 1.59
CA ARG A 347 -15.79 -19.33 2.46
C ARG A 347 -16.97 -18.36 2.64
N PRO A 348 -18.18 -18.86 2.90
CA PRO A 348 -19.34 -18.01 3.18
C PRO A 348 -19.04 -16.95 4.24
N GLY A 349 -19.47 -15.72 4.01
CA GLY A 349 -19.29 -14.58 4.91
C GLY A 349 -17.91 -13.88 4.81
N VAL A 350 -16.87 -14.53 4.28
CA VAL A 350 -15.51 -13.94 4.22
C VAL A 350 -15.47 -12.70 3.33
N MET A 351 -16.13 -12.69 2.17
CA MET A 351 -16.21 -11.53 1.28
C MET A 351 -16.87 -10.35 2.01
N ARG A 352 -17.99 -10.60 2.69
CA ARG A 352 -18.70 -9.59 3.50
C ARG A 352 -17.78 -9.04 4.60
N LEU A 353 -17.09 -9.90 5.37
CA LEU A 353 -16.18 -9.49 6.42
C LEU A 353 -15.03 -8.62 5.91
N TRP A 354 -14.40 -8.97 4.77
CA TRP A 354 -13.34 -8.17 4.15
C TRP A 354 -13.85 -6.81 3.66
N SER A 355 -15.07 -6.75 3.12
CA SER A 355 -15.69 -5.49 2.70
C SER A 355 -15.89 -4.56 3.91
N TRP A 356 -16.40 -5.10 5.02
CA TRP A 356 -16.54 -4.34 6.26
C TRP A 356 -15.20 -3.94 6.86
N GLN A 357 -14.15 -4.78 6.75
CA GLN A 357 -12.81 -4.42 7.19
C GLN A 357 -12.26 -3.25 6.38
N ALA A 358 -12.44 -3.23 5.07
CA ALA A 358 -12.04 -2.09 4.24
C ALA A 358 -12.74 -0.80 4.69
N VAL A 359 -14.07 -0.83 4.87
CA VAL A 359 -14.85 0.32 5.36
C VAL A 359 -14.37 0.75 6.76
N ALA A 360 -14.14 -0.19 7.65
CA ALA A 360 -13.66 0.07 9.01
C ALA A 360 -12.29 0.77 9.03
N HIS A 361 -11.40 0.42 8.10
CA HIS A 361 -10.06 1.00 7.94
C HIS A 361 -10.01 2.26 7.06
N GLY A 362 -11.14 2.77 6.60
CA GLY A 362 -11.22 4.07 5.94
C GLY A 362 -11.62 4.05 4.47
N ALA A 363 -12.09 2.92 3.91
CA ALA A 363 -12.61 2.91 2.55
C ALA A 363 -13.98 3.61 2.47
N ASP A 364 -14.16 4.49 1.48
CA ASP A 364 -15.44 5.07 1.09
C ASP A 364 -16.06 4.34 -0.12
N SER A 365 -15.48 3.18 -0.48
CA SER A 365 -16.01 2.29 -1.52
C SER A 365 -15.78 0.82 -1.20
N VAL A 366 -16.59 -0.03 -1.83
CA VAL A 366 -16.39 -1.48 -1.92
C VAL A 366 -16.67 -1.88 -3.36
N LEU A 367 -15.60 -2.04 -4.15
CA LEU A 367 -15.71 -2.37 -5.57
C LEU A 367 -15.10 -3.74 -5.84
N PHE A 368 -15.70 -4.46 -6.79
CA PHE A 368 -15.32 -5.83 -7.14
C PHE A 368 -14.67 -5.91 -8.52
N PHE A 369 -13.64 -6.68 -8.66
CA PHE A 369 -13.30 -7.31 -9.92
C PHE A 369 -13.86 -8.75 -9.91
N GLN A 370 -14.95 -9.03 -10.65
CA GLN A 370 -15.64 -8.13 -11.57
C GLN A 370 -17.17 -8.26 -11.44
N MET A 371 -17.89 -7.34 -12.06
CA MET A 371 -19.36 -7.33 -12.00
C MET A 371 -19.97 -8.50 -12.79
N ARG A 372 -19.46 -8.80 -13.97
CA ARG A 372 -19.82 -9.98 -14.76
C ARG A 372 -18.57 -10.74 -15.19
N ALA A 373 -18.60 -12.07 -15.09
CA ALA A 373 -17.47 -12.92 -15.45
C ALA A 373 -17.01 -12.69 -16.90
N SER A 374 -15.69 -12.58 -17.10
CA SER A 374 -15.10 -12.48 -18.42
C SER A 374 -15.48 -13.69 -19.26
N ARG A 375 -15.89 -13.46 -20.51
CA ARG A 375 -16.36 -14.52 -21.40
C ARG A 375 -15.25 -15.43 -21.91
N GLY A 376 -14.01 -14.95 -21.85
CA GLY A 376 -12.84 -15.64 -22.34
C GLY A 376 -11.55 -15.12 -21.74
N ALA A 377 -10.42 -15.53 -22.30
CA ALA A 377 -9.07 -15.19 -21.89
C ALA A 377 -8.68 -15.69 -20.47
N CYS A 378 -7.56 -15.21 -19.92
CA CYS A 378 -7.00 -15.75 -18.69
C CYS A 378 -7.89 -15.52 -17.45
N GLU A 379 -8.75 -14.51 -17.47
CA GLU A 379 -9.63 -14.14 -16.37
C GLU A 379 -11.05 -14.74 -16.43
N MET A 380 -11.32 -15.62 -17.38
CA MET A 380 -12.64 -16.27 -17.48
C MET A 380 -13.02 -17.11 -16.26
N THR A 381 -12.05 -17.48 -15.43
CA THR A 381 -12.24 -18.22 -14.18
C THR A 381 -12.14 -17.34 -12.94
N HIS A 382 -11.93 -16.05 -13.10
CA HIS A 382 -12.01 -15.10 -11.99
C HIS A 382 -13.43 -14.99 -11.47
N GLY A 383 -13.60 -14.86 -10.16
CA GLY A 383 -14.90 -14.69 -9.54
C GLY A 383 -15.57 -13.38 -9.97
N ALA A 384 -16.89 -13.43 -10.12
CA ALA A 384 -17.68 -12.27 -10.48
C ALA A 384 -18.95 -12.21 -9.64
N VAL A 385 -19.57 -11.03 -9.58
CA VAL A 385 -20.91 -10.86 -8.97
C VAL A 385 -21.93 -11.68 -9.75
N LEU A 386 -21.91 -11.58 -11.07
CA LEU A 386 -22.67 -12.42 -12.01
C LEU A 386 -21.70 -13.38 -12.72
N ASP A 387 -21.89 -14.67 -12.52
CA ASP A 387 -21.15 -15.69 -13.25
C ASP A 387 -21.62 -15.78 -14.72
N HIS A 388 -21.04 -16.73 -15.48
CA HIS A 388 -21.40 -16.93 -16.89
C HIS A 388 -22.89 -17.27 -17.11
N SER A 389 -23.55 -17.85 -16.13
CA SER A 389 -24.97 -18.20 -16.21
C SER A 389 -25.90 -17.01 -16.02
N GLY A 390 -25.42 -15.92 -15.37
CA GLY A 390 -26.20 -14.75 -15.01
C GLY A 390 -27.28 -15.02 -13.96
N ARG A 391 -27.19 -16.14 -13.22
CA ARG A 391 -28.22 -16.51 -12.23
C ARG A 391 -28.09 -15.68 -10.95
N LEU A 392 -29.24 -15.23 -10.43
CA LEU A 392 -29.31 -14.43 -9.20
C LEU A 392 -29.37 -15.30 -7.92
N ASP A 393 -29.54 -16.62 -8.06
CA ASP A 393 -29.61 -17.56 -6.94
C ASP A 393 -28.26 -18.20 -6.58
N THR A 394 -27.15 -17.70 -7.12
CA THR A 394 -25.81 -18.11 -6.73
C THR A 394 -25.49 -17.61 -5.32
N ARG A 395 -24.55 -18.28 -4.64
CA ARG A 395 -24.10 -17.82 -3.32
C ARG A 395 -23.44 -16.45 -3.41
N ALA A 396 -22.58 -16.24 -4.40
CA ALA A 396 -21.88 -14.96 -4.63
C ALA A 396 -22.88 -13.80 -4.76
N PHE A 397 -23.87 -13.93 -5.64
CA PHE A 397 -24.86 -12.89 -5.84
C PHE A 397 -25.66 -12.59 -4.56
N ARG A 398 -26.10 -13.63 -3.85
CA ARG A 398 -26.83 -13.43 -2.58
C ARG A 398 -26.01 -12.74 -1.51
N GLU A 399 -24.72 -13.08 -1.38
CA GLU A 399 -23.82 -12.41 -0.42
C GLU A 399 -23.59 -10.94 -0.82
N VAL A 400 -23.38 -10.65 -2.12
CA VAL A 400 -23.23 -9.29 -2.63
C VAL A 400 -24.52 -8.48 -2.42
N ALA A 401 -25.70 -9.03 -2.75
CA ALA A 401 -26.97 -8.36 -2.54
C ALA A 401 -27.25 -8.10 -1.03
N GLY A 402 -26.85 -9.02 -0.16
CA GLY A 402 -26.93 -8.86 1.28
C GLY A 402 -26.06 -7.72 1.80
N LEU A 403 -24.80 -7.66 1.35
CA LEU A 403 -23.88 -6.57 1.69
C LEU A 403 -24.39 -5.22 1.16
N GLY A 404 -24.92 -5.17 -0.07
CA GLY A 404 -25.53 -3.95 -0.61
C GLY A 404 -26.64 -3.41 0.27
N ALA A 405 -27.51 -4.31 0.81
CA ALA A 405 -28.57 -3.91 1.73
C ALA A 405 -28.03 -3.41 3.09
N GLU A 406 -26.88 -3.85 3.52
CA GLU A 406 -26.20 -3.37 4.74
C GLU A 406 -25.59 -1.99 4.51
N LEU A 407 -24.90 -1.80 3.38
CA LEU A 407 -24.31 -0.51 3.00
C LEU A 407 -25.38 0.56 2.75
N GLU A 408 -26.53 0.19 2.19
CA GLU A 408 -27.68 1.09 2.05
C GLU A 408 -28.18 1.60 3.43
N ARG A 409 -28.20 0.73 4.46
CA ARG A 409 -28.53 1.16 5.84
C ARG A 409 -27.45 2.04 6.46
N LEU A 410 -26.19 1.81 6.14
CA LEU A 410 -25.07 2.65 6.59
C LEU A 410 -25.20 4.07 6.04
N GLY A 411 -25.66 4.21 4.78
CA GLY A 411 -25.82 5.49 4.10
C GLY A 411 -24.51 6.27 3.97
N ASP A 412 -24.54 7.53 4.35
CA ASP A 412 -23.39 8.46 4.34
C ASP A 412 -22.62 8.51 5.67
N LEU A 413 -23.06 7.78 6.68
CA LEU A 413 -22.58 7.90 8.07
C LEU A 413 -21.07 7.95 8.21
N VAL A 414 -20.33 7.15 7.42
CA VAL A 414 -18.88 7.02 7.57
C VAL A 414 -18.07 7.78 6.52
N LEU A 415 -18.72 8.40 5.53
CA LEU A 415 -18.03 9.07 4.44
C LEU A 415 -17.11 10.19 4.95
N GLY A 416 -15.90 10.23 4.41
CA GLY A 416 -14.89 11.21 4.81
C GLY A 416 -14.32 11.00 6.22
N GLY A 417 -14.74 9.93 6.92
CA GLY A 417 -14.30 9.63 8.29
C GLY A 417 -12.83 9.25 8.36
N ARG A 418 -12.19 9.54 9.52
CA ARG A 418 -10.78 9.25 9.80
C ARG A 418 -10.63 8.28 10.96
N THR A 419 -9.54 7.52 10.95
CA THR A 419 -9.15 6.67 12.09
C THR A 419 -8.41 7.52 13.13
N PRO A 420 -8.80 7.50 14.42
CA PRO A 420 -8.12 8.25 15.47
C PRO A 420 -6.87 7.51 15.97
N ALA A 421 -5.88 7.29 15.09
CA ALA A 421 -4.68 6.55 15.43
C ALA A 421 -3.71 7.38 16.28
N ARG A 422 -3.21 6.79 17.37
CA ARG A 422 -2.13 7.32 18.22
C ARG A 422 -0.84 6.50 18.09
N CYS A 423 -0.81 5.52 17.20
CA CYS A 423 0.33 4.70 16.88
C CYS A 423 0.68 4.83 15.40
N ALA A 424 1.98 4.84 15.09
CA ALA A 424 2.49 4.83 13.72
C ALA A 424 3.47 3.68 13.49
N LEU A 425 3.37 3.08 12.31
CA LEU A 425 4.35 2.12 11.78
C LEU A 425 5.01 2.76 10.54
N LEU A 426 6.30 2.99 10.61
CA LEU A 426 7.04 3.59 9.50
C LEU A 426 7.37 2.53 8.45
N VAL A 427 7.12 2.88 7.18
CA VAL A 427 7.48 2.09 6.01
C VAL A 427 8.33 2.95 5.06
N ASP A 428 9.41 2.37 4.54
CA ASP A 428 10.32 3.05 3.64
C ASP A 428 10.75 2.11 2.50
N TRP A 429 10.39 2.46 1.26
CA TRP A 429 10.75 1.67 0.08
C TRP A 429 12.26 1.64 -0.16
N ASP A 430 12.97 2.74 0.09
CA ASP A 430 14.42 2.77 -0.06
C ASP A 430 15.11 1.79 0.91
N SER A 431 14.68 1.76 2.19
CA SER A 431 15.16 0.75 3.16
C SER A 431 14.77 -0.67 2.75
N TRP A 432 13.56 -0.86 2.21
CA TRP A 432 13.12 -2.15 1.69
C TRP A 432 14.04 -2.65 0.58
N TRP A 433 14.26 -1.81 -0.43
CA TRP A 433 15.15 -2.15 -1.55
C TRP A 433 16.57 -2.38 -1.08
N ALA A 434 17.13 -1.51 -0.23
CA ALA A 434 18.49 -1.63 0.27
C ALA A 434 18.72 -2.92 1.06
N VAL A 435 17.82 -3.28 1.99
CA VAL A 435 17.92 -4.51 2.77
C VAL A 435 17.87 -5.76 1.88
N GLU A 436 16.97 -5.79 0.90
CA GLU A 436 16.79 -6.97 0.03
C GLU A 436 17.82 -7.08 -1.10
N MET A 437 18.55 -5.98 -1.40
CA MET A 437 19.70 -5.98 -2.33
C MET A 437 21.03 -6.26 -1.64
N ALA A 438 21.13 -6.06 -0.32
CA ALA A 438 22.36 -6.21 0.43
C ALA A 438 22.88 -7.64 0.42
N ASP A 439 24.20 -7.80 0.36
CA ASP A 439 24.87 -9.10 0.39
C ASP A 439 24.91 -9.76 1.78
N GLY A 440 24.48 -9.06 2.80
CA GLY A 440 24.50 -9.60 4.15
C GLY A 440 23.95 -8.61 5.18
N PRO A 441 23.93 -9.02 6.45
CA PRO A 441 24.47 -10.28 6.99
C PRO A 441 23.67 -11.52 6.62
N ASN A 442 22.39 -11.39 6.26
CA ASN A 442 21.54 -12.51 5.89
C ASN A 442 20.59 -12.11 4.76
N ARG A 443 20.74 -12.72 3.59
CA ARG A 443 19.93 -12.44 2.38
C ARG A 443 18.49 -12.95 2.45
N LEU A 444 18.15 -13.75 3.46
CA LEU A 444 16.81 -14.30 3.64
C LEU A 444 15.92 -13.36 4.47
N ILE A 445 16.44 -12.24 4.92
CA ILE A 445 15.65 -11.22 5.60
C ILE A 445 14.70 -10.58 4.59
N GLY A 446 13.40 -10.65 4.89
CA GLY A 446 12.37 -9.94 4.15
C GLY A 446 11.96 -8.67 4.87
N TYR A 447 11.98 -7.53 4.18
CA TYR A 447 11.53 -6.26 4.74
C TYR A 447 10.03 -6.32 5.10
N VAL A 448 9.19 -6.64 4.13
CA VAL A 448 7.72 -6.70 4.34
C VAL A 448 7.31 -7.73 5.40
N PRO A 449 7.82 -8.96 5.42
CA PRO A 449 7.53 -9.89 6.51
C PRO A 449 7.85 -9.35 7.89
N THR A 450 8.95 -8.58 8.05
CA THR A 450 9.31 -7.95 9.32
C THR A 450 8.33 -6.84 9.68
N VAL A 451 8.06 -5.92 8.77
CA VAL A 451 7.08 -4.83 8.97
C VAL A 451 5.70 -5.40 9.35
N LEU A 452 5.25 -6.43 8.63
CA LEU A 452 3.98 -7.10 8.90
C LEU A 452 3.95 -7.80 10.27
N SER A 453 5.06 -8.40 10.72
CA SER A 453 5.14 -9.00 12.06
C SER A 453 4.94 -7.95 13.17
N TRP A 454 5.55 -6.76 13.02
CA TRP A 454 5.35 -5.67 13.95
C TRP A 454 3.93 -5.11 13.89
N GLY A 455 3.40 -4.87 12.71
CA GLY A 455 2.02 -4.41 12.52
C GLY A 455 0.98 -5.40 13.08
N ARG A 456 1.21 -6.70 12.89
CA ARG A 456 0.41 -7.77 13.49
C ARG A 456 0.32 -7.64 15.02
N ALA A 457 1.43 -7.31 15.68
CA ALA A 457 1.45 -7.14 17.14
C ALA A 457 0.59 -5.94 17.59
N PHE A 458 0.52 -4.84 16.82
CA PHE A 458 -0.40 -3.74 17.07
C PHE A 458 -1.85 -4.17 16.85
N TRP A 459 -2.14 -4.87 15.75
CA TRP A 459 -3.47 -5.38 15.45
C TRP A 459 -3.97 -6.35 16.53
N GLU A 460 -3.15 -7.33 16.93
CA GLU A 460 -3.47 -8.28 18.01
C GLU A 460 -3.68 -7.58 19.37
N ALA A 461 -3.03 -6.45 19.59
CA ALA A 461 -3.21 -5.63 20.78
C ALA A 461 -4.44 -4.69 20.70
N GLY A 462 -5.18 -4.70 19.59
CA GLY A 462 -6.36 -3.86 19.36
C GLY A 462 -6.05 -2.36 19.27
N ALA A 463 -4.83 -1.99 18.90
CA ALA A 463 -4.42 -0.59 18.78
C ALA A 463 -4.75 -0.04 17.37
N GLN A 464 -5.31 1.19 17.33
CA GLN A 464 -5.48 1.91 16.07
C GLN A 464 -4.11 2.36 15.57
N LEU A 465 -3.80 2.05 14.30
CA LEU A 465 -2.46 2.22 13.72
C LEU A 465 -2.54 2.96 12.39
N ASP A 466 -1.66 3.94 12.17
CA ASP A 466 -1.35 4.47 10.85
C ASP A 466 -0.05 3.86 10.32
N VAL A 467 -0.04 3.49 9.06
CA VAL A 467 1.18 3.06 8.35
C VAL A 467 1.61 4.22 7.45
N VAL A 468 2.77 4.81 7.75
CA VAL A 468 3.16 6.11 7.19
C VAL A 468 4.61 6.11 6.67
N PRO A 469 4.97 7.04 5.75
CA PRO A 469 6.34 7.20 5.29
C PRO A 469 7.28 7.70 6.39
N VAL A 470 8.56 7.46 6.21
CA VAL A 470 9.61 8.02 7.09
C VAL A 470 9.67 9.56 7.07
N THR A 471 8.98 10.19 6.14
CA THR A 471 8.86 11.67 6.03
C THR A 471 7.62 12.24 6.73
N ALA A 472 6.74 11.40 7.28
CA ALA A 472 5.50 11.85 7.93
C ALA A 472 5.76 12.73 9.16
N ASP A 473 4.80 13.61 9.46
CA ASP A 473 4.77 14.29 10.75
C ASP A 473 4.45 13.28 11.87
N LEU A 474 5.33 13.17 12.85
CA LEU A 474 5.20 12.25 13.97
C LEU A 474 4.66 12.90 15.24
N SER A 475 4.26 14.18 15.20
CA SER A 475 3.89 14.96 16.37
C SER A 475 2.62 14.45 17.07
N GLY A 476 1.72 13.79 16.33
CA GLY A 476 0.45 13.27 16.85
C GLY A 476 0.52 11.85 17.44
N TYR A 477 1.66 11.16 17.38
CA TYR A 477 1.76 9.77 17.80
C TYR A 477 2.46 9.61 19.15
N ASP A 478 1.92 8.71 19.99
CA ASP A 478 2.51 8.31 21.28
C ASP A 478 3.45 7.12 21.15
N VAL A 479 3.18 6.23 20.18
CA VAL A 479 4.02 5.07 19.90
C VAL A 479 4.36 5.05 18.41
N VAL A 480 5.66 5.06 18.10
CA VAL A 480 6.17 4.99 16.72
C VAL A 480 7.07 3.77 16.59
N ALA A 481 6.70 2.86 15.69
CA ALA A 481 7.53 1.70 15.33
C ALA A 481 8.23 1.93 13.98
N ALA A 482 9.53 1.68 13.94
CA ALA A 482 10.38 1.81 12.76
C ALA A 482 11.25 0.54 12.60
N PRO A 483 10.66 -0.63 12.31
CA PRO A 483 11.39 -1.87 12.12
C PRO A 483 12.22 -1.81 10.83
N LEU A 484 13.44 -2.39 10.87
CA LEU A 484 14.35 -2.37 9.71
C LEU A 484 14.53 -0.96 9.11
N LEU A 485 14.67 0.06 9.94
CA LEU A 485 15.00 1.41 9.50
C LEU A 485 16.46 1.47 9.02
N HIS A 486 16.77 0.70 7.97
CA HIS A 486 18.10 0.47 7.46
C HIS A 486 18.76 1.76 7.00
N MET A 487 18.03 2.51 6.19
CA MET A 487 18.41 3.81 5.67
C MET A 487 17.85 4.92 6.55
N VAL A 488 18.69 5.82 7.00
CA VAL A 488 18.28 7.00 7.78
C VAL A 488 18.50 8.25 6.95
N LYS A 489 17.44 8.98 6.72
CA LYS A 489 17.40 10.12 5.80
C LYS A 489 16.97 11.41 6.51
N GLY A 490 17.58 12.53 6.11
CA GLY A 490 17.18 13.87 6.55
C GLY A 490 17.10 14.03 8.06
N ASP A 491 16.01 14.64 8.53
CA ASP A 491 15.72 14.97 9.93
C ASP A 491 14.99 13.86 10.72
N LEU A 492 14.91 12.66 10.18
CA LEU A 492 14.17 11.56 10.83
C LEU A 492 14.68 11.26 12.26
N PRO A 493 16.00 11.24 12.55
CA PRO A 493 16.48 11.04 13.92
C PRO A 493 15.94 12.08 14.91
N GLU A 494 15.86 13.34 14.49
CA GLU A 494 15.33 14.47 15.28
C GLU A 494 13.83 14.33 15.51
N ARG A 495 13.06 13.93 14.48
CA ARG A 495 11.61 13.70 14.62
C ARG A 495 11.30 12.51 15.53
N LEU A 496 12.08 11.41 15.45
CA LEU A 496 11.97 10.29 16.38
C LEU A 496 12.37 10.71 17.82
N ARG A 497 13.42 11.52 17.96
CA ARG A 497 13.78 12.12 19.25
C ARG A 497 12.64 12.95 19.82
N GLY A 498 12.01 13.78 18.99
CA GLY A 498 10.86 14.59 19.37
C GLY A 498 9.69 13.77 19.91
N VAL A 499 9.43 12.56 19.37
CA VAL A 499 8.43 11.63 19.94
C VAL A 499 8.80 11.25 21.38
N ALA A 500 10.05 10.85 21.63
CA ALA A 500 10.49 10.49 22.98
C ALA A 500 10.52 11.70 23.93
N GLU A 501 10.94 12.87 23.47
CA GLU A 501 10.98 14.12 24.28
C GLU A 501 9.59 14.64 24.66
N ARG A 502 8.53 14.20 23.99
CA ARG A 502 7.12 14.41 24.39
C ARG A 502 6.57 13.32 25.30
N GLY A 503 7.41 12.40 25.78
CA GLY A 503 7.02 11.28 26.66
C GLY A 503 6.58 10.02 25.88
N GLY A 504 6.60 10.04 24.56
CA GLY A 504 6.23 8.92 23.69
C GLY A 504 7.22 7.75 23.70
N THR A 505 6.91 6.72 22.93
CA THR A 505 7.75 5.52 22.80
C THR A 505 8.13 5.29 21.34
N VAL A 506 9.42 5.14 21.06
CA VAL A 506 9.99 4.74 19.77
C VAL A 506 10.42 3.28 19.86
N LEU A 507 10.03 2.47 18.89
CA LEU A 507 10.42 1.07 18.74
C LEU A 507 11.24 0.94 17.45
N THR A 508 12.49 0.51 17.56
CA THR A 508 13.36 0.23 16.40
C THR A 508 14.15 -1.05 16.64
N GLY A 509 14.94 -1.48 15.69
CA GLY A 509 15.63 -2.75 15.88
C GLY A 509 16.77 -3.00 14.92
N TYR A 510 17.14 -4.25 14.84
CA TYR A 510 18.26 -4.77 14.07
C TYR A 510 18.32 -4.18 12.66
N LEU A 511 19.54 -4.05 12.15
CA LEU A 511 19.87 -3.45 10.86
C LEU A 511 19.40 -2.00 10.66
N SER A 512 18.91 -1.31 11.70
CA SER A 512 18.56 0.11 11.60
C SER A 512 19.80 1.00 11.66
N GLY A 513 19.74 2.17 10.99
CA GLY A 513 20.81 3.18 11.01
C GLY A 513 22.11 2.71 10.39
N ARG A 514 22.04 1.86 9.38
CA ARG A 514 23.23 1.30 8.71
C ARG A 514 23.79 2.21 7.63
N VAL A 515 22.93 2.83 6.85
CA VAL A 515 23.29 3.57 5.63
C VAL A 515 22.56 4.91 5.52
N ASP A 516 23.16 5.83 4.76
CA ASP A 516 22.58 7.10 4.35
C ASP A 516 21.61 6.93 3.13
N GLU A 517 21.12 8.05 2.59
CA GLU A 517 20.18 8.08 1.45
C GLU A 517 20.76 7.54 0.13
N ASP A 518 22.09 7.37 0.03
CA ASP A 518 22.77 6.81 -1.14
C ASP A 518 23.19 5.35 -0.93
N ASP A 519 22.68 4.70 0.13
CA ASP A 519 23.03 3.34 0.56
C ASP A 519 24.51 3.18 0.92
N ARG A 520 25.15 4.27 1.42
CA ARG A 520 26.51 4.25 1.94
C ARG A 520 26.50 4.08 3.45
N ARG A 521 27.47 3.31 3.95
CA ARG A 521 27.66 3.14 5.40
C ARG A 521 28.02 4.47 6.07
N PHE A 522 27.34 4.78 7.17
CA PHE A 522 27.78 5.85 8.05
C PHE A 522 29.18 5.59 8.59
N LEU A 523 30.02 6.62 8.65
CA LEU A 523 31.34 6.58 9.27
C LEU A 523 31.23 6.76 10.80
N ALA A 524 30.35 5.94 11.41
CA ALA A 524 30.03 5.98 12.83
C ALA A 524 29.69 4.57 13.32
N ASP A 525 29.63 4.40 14.64
CA ASP A 525 29.15 3.18 15.26
C ASP A 525 27.68 2.94 14.91
N VAL A 526 27.28 1.69 14.66
CA VAL A 526 25.88 1.30 14.43
C VAL A 526 25.10 1.42 15.75
N PRO A 527 23.91 2.00 15.75
CA PRO A 527 23.04 2.34 14.63
C PRO A 527 23.17 3.78 14.08
N GLY A 528 24.39 4.25 13.81
CA GLY A 528 24.64 5.52 13.13
C GLY A 528 23.97 6.72 13.80
N PRO A 529 23.20 7.53 13.08
CA PRO A 529 22.52 8.70 13.66
C PRO A 529 21.53 8.38 14.79
N LEU A 530 21.10 7.12 14.91
CA LEU A 530 20.20 6.67 15.97
C LEU A 530 20.91 6.24 17.25
N ALA A 531 22.25 6.10 17.27
CA ALA A 531 23.00 5.57 18.41
C ALA A 531 22.73 6.35 19.71
N GLY A 532 22.82 7.68 19.67
CA GLY A 532 22.58 8.53 20.84
C GLY A 532 21.08 8.56 21.26
N LEU A 533 20.15 8.33 20.34
CA LEU A 533 18.73 8.22 20.66
C LEU A 533 18.42 6.85 21.30
N ALA A 534 18.96 5.77 20.75
CA ALA A 534 18.77 4.42 21.25
C ALA A 534 19.61 4.12 22.52
N GLY A 535 20.65 4.93 22.80
CA GLY A 535 21.56 4.75 23.92
C GLY A 535 22.33 3.42 23.85
N VAL A 536 22.69 3.00 22.64
CA VAL A 536 23.31 1.71 22.36
C VAL A 536 24.22 1.77 21.13
N ARG A 537 25.29 0.98 21.12
CA ARG A 537 26.02 0.64 19.89
C ARG A 537 26.01 -0.87 19.64
N VAL A 538 26.17 -1.27 18.41
CA VAL A 538 26.29 -2.66 17.98
C VAL A 538 27.76 -3.02 17.86
N ALA A 539 28.22 -3.96 18.67
CA ALA A 539 29.62 -4.41 18.64
C ALA A 539 29.87 -5.37 17.48
N GLU A 540 28.99 -6.34 17.30
CA GLU A 540 29.08 -7.36 16.25
C GLU A 540 27.66 -7.68 15.72
N THR A 541 27.59 -8.19 14.50
CA THR A 541 26.36 -8.68 13.89
C THR A 541 26.61 -10.08 13.37
N ASP A 542 25.95 -11.06 14.00
CA ASP A 542 25.95 -12.45 13.59
C ASP A 542 24.68 -12.79 12.79
N ALA A 543 24.71 -13.89 12.04
CA ALA A 543 23.59 -14.38 11.26
C ALA A 543 23.52 -15.90 11.26
N ALA A 544 22.32 -16.42 11.19
CA ALA A 544 22.09 -17.86 11.12
C ALA A 544 21.01 -18.24 10.09
N GLU A 545 20.99 -19.51 9.75
CA GLU A 545 19.92 -20.10 8.92
C GLU A 545 18.56 -19.92 9.62
N PRO A 546 17.45 -19.80 8.87
CA PRO A 546 16.12 -19.51 9.45
C PRO A 546 15.65 -20.52 10.50
N ALA A 547 16.12 -21.76 10.43
CA ALA A 547 15.77 -22.82 11.37
C ALA A 547 16.57 -22.75 12.70
N VAL A 548 17.65 -21.95 12.75
CA VAL A 548 18.50 -21.79 13.93
C VAL A 548 18.01 -20.58 14.73
N GLY A 549 17.59 -20.84 15.99
CA GLY A 549 17.19 -19.80 16.92
C GLY A 549 18.19 -19.61 18.03
N ASN A 550 18.22 -18.42 18.61
CA ASN A 550 18.88 -18.12 19.87
C ASN A 550 17.83 -17.65 20.88
N PRO A 551 17.60 -18.38 21.98
CA PRO A 551 16.62 -17.95 22.96
C PRO A 551 16.97 -16.58 23.55
N VAL A 552 15.99 -15.70 23.61
CA VAL A 552 16.08 -14.35 24.17
C VAL A 552 15.21 -14.28 25.41
N ALA A 553 15.82 -14.11 26.58
CA ALA A 553 15.12 -14.07 27.87
C ALA A 553 14.91 -12.61 28.29
N PHE A 554 13.67 -12.20 28.44
CA PHE A 554 13.28 -10.90 29.00
C PHE A 554 13.37 -10.90 30.51
N ASP A 555 13.90 -9.84 31.10
CA ASP A 555 13.97 -9.65 32.54
C ASP A 555 12.56 -9.56 33.15
N GLY A 556 12.20 -10.56 33.96
CA GLY A 556 10.84 -10.69 34.50
C GLY A 556 9.74 -10.95 33.47
N GLY A 557 10.10 -11.46 32.29
CA GLY A 557 9.22 -11.71 31.16
C GLY A 557 9.40 -13.10 30.53
N PRO A 558 8.89 -13.31 29.32
CA PRO A 558 9.02 -14.58 28.61
C PRO A 558 10.43 -14.84 28.08
N VAL A 559 10.70 -16.10 27.76
CA VAL A 559 11.77 -16.51 26.87
C VAL A 559 11.18 -16.72 25.49
N VAL A 560 11.73 -16.07 24.49
CA VAL A 560 11.28 -16.07 23.11
C VAL A 560 12.45 -16.42 22.18
N ASP A 561 12.20 -16.64 20.88
CA ASP A 561 13.25 -16.94 19.92
C ASP A 561 13.68 -15.68 19.14
N GLY A 562 15.00 -15.43 19.12
CA GLY A 562 15.66 -14.59 18.13
C GLY A 562 16.08 -15.43 16.93
N ARG A 563 16.00 -14.91 15.72
CA ARG A 563 16.32 -15.63 14.47
C ARG A 563 17.04 -14.75 13.47
N MET A 564 17.63 -15.34 12.47
CA MET A 564 18.16 -14.73 11.25
C MET A 564 19.34 -13.77 11.44
N VAL A 565 19.25 -12.83 12.38
CA VAL A 565 20.27 -11.81 12.69
C VAL A 565 20.34 -11.60 14.18
N PHE A 566 21.55 -11.50 14.70
CA PHE A 566 21.83 -11.31 16.12
C PHE A 566 22.87 -10.19 16.27
N GLU A 567 22.44 -9.04 16.75
CA GLU A 567 23.32 -7.92 17.05
C GLU A 567 23.74 -7.97 18.53
N VAL A 568 25.02 -8.00 18.78
CA VAL A 568 25.60 -7.94 20.13
C VAL A 568 25.61 -6.48 20.57
N LEU A 569 24.66 -6.13 21.44
CA LEU A 569 24.46 -4.76 21.87
C LEU A 569 25.40 -4.39 23.04
N VAL A 570 25.92 -3.18 22.99
CA VAL A 570 26.65 -2.54 24.09
C VAL A 570 25.85 -1.32 24.54
N PRO A 571 25.21 -1.36 25.72
CA PRO A 571 24.47 -0.23 26.24
C PRO A 571 25.37 0.99 26.53
N GLU A 572 24.94 2.14 26.05
CA GLU A 572 25.55 3.46 26.29
C GLU A 572 24.49 4.40 26.89
N GLY A 573 24.00 4.02 28.06
CA GLY A 573 22.90 4.70 28.75
C GLY A 573 21.55 3.94 28.69
N ALA A 574 21.38 2.97 27.81
CA ALA A 574 20.19 2.15 27.77
C ALA A 574 20.18 1.05 28.81
N GLU A 575 19.00 0.71 29.30
CA GLU A 575 18.76 -0.44 30.19
C GLU A 575 18.64 -1.72 29.35
N VAL A 576 19.17 -2.83 29.87
CA VAL A 576 19.02 -4.14 29.26
C VAL A 576 17.65 -4.70 29.64
N MET A 577 16.87 -5.07 28.63
CA MET A 577 15.51 -5.63 28.80
C MET A 577 15.47 -7.13 28.53
N ALA A 578 16.36 -7.63 27.66
CA ALA A 578 16.50 -9.07 27.39
C ALA A 578 17.92 -9.42 26.96
N ARG A 579 18.29 -10.69 27.15
CA ARG A 579 19.61 -11.24 26.83
C ARG A 579 19.52 -12.51 26.01
N TYR A 580 20.51 -12.71 25.15
CA TYR A 580 20.73 -14.00 24.47
C TYR A 580 21.06 -15.10 25.48
N ARG A 581 20.69 -16.35 25.17
CA ARG A 581 20.95 -17.51 26.04
C ARG A 581 21.83 -18.58 25.42
N ALA A 582 22.25 -18.40 24.17
CA ALA A 582 23.09 -19.35 23.46
C ALA A 582 24.21 -18.64 22.71
N ASP A 583 25.11 -19.44 22.14
CA ASP A 583 26.27 -19.03 21.38
C ASP A 583 27.37 -18.35 22.25
N PHE A 584 28.47 -17.90 21.60
CA PHE A 584 29.62 -17.26 22.31
C PHE A 584 29.24 -15.91 22.96
N TYR A 585 28.14 -15.31 22.50
CA TYR A 585 27.60 -14.07 23.06
C TYR A 585 26.40 -14.31 24.01
N ALA A 586 26.29 -15.54 24.57
CA ALA A 586 25.32 -15.79 25.64
C ALA A 586 25.50 -14.77 26.79
N GLU A 587 24.39 -14.31 27.36
CA GLU A 587 24.27 -13.24 28.33
C GLU A 587 24.51 -11.82 27.77
N ALA A 588 24.91 -11.64 26.52
CA ALA A 588 24.95 -10.33 25.90
C ALA A 588 23.55 -9.73 25.74
N PRO A 589 23.39 -8.39 25.81
CA PRO A 589 22.13 -7.71 25.60
C PRO A 589 21.59 -7.98 24.19
N ALA A 590 20.32 -8.38 24.11
CA ALA A 590 19.58 -8.59 22.85
C ALA A 590 18.49 -7.53 22.63
N VAL A 591 17.92 -7.01 23.71
CA VAL A 591 16.93 -5.93 23.68
C VAL A 591 17.28 -4.91 24.75
N THR A 592 17.23 -3.63 24.37
CA THR A 592 17.52 -2.51 25.29
C THR A 592 16.38 -1.48 25.25
N ARG A 593 16.33 -0.65 26.30
CA ARG A 593 15.42 0.49 26.41
C ARG A 593 16.19 1.71 26.92
N HIS A 594 16.27 2.75 26.15
CA HIS A 594 16.80 4.04 26.56
C HIS A 594 15.69 4.94 27.07
N ARG A 595 15.92 5.62 28.21
CA ARG A 595 15.03 6.62 28.75
C ARG A 595 15.47 8.00 28.29
N VAL A 596 14.56 8.71 27.63
CA VAL A 596 14.77 10.07 27.16
C VAL A 596 13.96 11.01 28.06
N ARG A 597 14.61 12.04 28.60
CA ARG A 597 13.94 13.00 29.46
C ARG A 597 12.94 13.81 28.61
N ALA A 598 11.68 13.80 28.99
CA ALA A 598 10.64 14.58 28.32
C ALA A 598 10.66 16.05 28.80
N ALA A 599 10.11 16.94 27.97
CA ALA A 599 10.08 18.39 28.23
C ALA A 599 9.25 18.77 29.44
N ASP A 600 8.21 17.99 29.77
CA ASP A 600 7.33 18.15 30.95
C ASP A 600 7.91 17.57 32.25
N GLY A 601 9.13 17.03 32.18
CA GLY A 601 9.81 16.34 33.29
C GLY A 601 9.48 14.86 33.43
N GLY A 602 8.62 14.32 32.54
CA GLY A 602 8.38 12.87 32.39
C GLY A 602 9.50 12.17 31.62
N GLU A 603 9.24 10.96 31.18
CA GLU A 603 10.20 10.13 30.42
C GLU A 603 9.55 9.57 29.16
N GLY A 604 10.25 9.68 28.02
CA GLY A 604 9.97 8.88 26.83
C GLY A 604 10.89 7.67 26.76
N HIS A 605 10.54 6.71 25.93
CA HIS A 605 11.28 5.46 25.80
C HIS A 605 11.68 5.19 24.36
N VAL A 606 12.91 4.70 24.18
CA VAL A 606 13.40 4.21 22.90
C VAL A 606 13.86 2.77 23.08
N TRP A 607 13.20 1.84 22.40
CA TRP A 607 13.55 0.44 22.41
C TRP A 607 14.40 0.10 21.20
N TYR A 608 15.43 -0.68 21.40
CA TYR A 608 16.25 -1.26 20.34
C TYR A 608 16.23 -2.79 20.47
N VAL A 609 15.71 -3.47 19.44
CA VAL A 609 15.57 -4.93 19.37
C VAL A 609 16.65 -5.48 18.43
N GLY A 610 17.73 -6.02 18.95
CA GLY A 610 18.93 -6.41 18.21
C GLY A 610 18.82 -7.75 17.46
N THR A 611 17.65 -8.33 17.33
CA THR A 611 17.43 -9.59 16.60
C THR A 611 16.01 -9.65 16.02
N GLN A 612 15.81 -10.48 15.03
CA GLN A 612 14.45 -10.80 14.57
C GLN A 612 13.77 -11.71 15.59
N LEU A 613 12.99 -11.13 16.47
CA LEU A 613 12.16 -11.91 17.40
C LEU A 613 11.06 -12.66 16.68
N ASP A 614 10.69 -13.82 17.22
CA ASP A 614 9.45 -14.51 16.84
C ASP A 614 8.22 -13.65 17.16
N GLN A 615 7.03 -14.03 16.68
CA GLN A 615 5.82 -13.23 16.87
C GLN A 615 5.49 -13.01 18.35
N PRO A 616 5.60 -14.01 19.27
CA PRO A 616 5.43 -13.77 20.70
C PRO A 616 6.36 -12.69 21.28
N GLY A 617 7.60 -12.66 20.81
CA GLY A 617 8.61 -11.67 21.24
C GLY A 617 8.27 -10.25 20.75
N VAL A 618 7.91 -10.11 19.49
CA VAL A 618 7.45 -8.81 18.94
C VAL A 618 6.20 -8.34 19.66
N THR A 619 5.21 -9.21 19.85
CA THR A 619 3.97 -8.91 20.56
C THR A 619 4.25 -8.47 22.00
N HIS A 620 5.22 -9.12 22.70
CA HIS A 620 5.61 -8.72 24.04
C HIS A 620 6.13 -7.29 24.10
N VAL A 621 7.04 -6.91 23.17
CA VAL A 621 7.62 -5.56 23.12
C VAL A 621 6.55 -4.51 22.81
N VAL A 622 5.72 -4.75 21.78
CA VAL A 622 4.67 -3.82 21.37
C VAL A 622 3.62 -3.63 22.47
N ARG A 623 3.15 -4.71 23.10
CA ARG A 623 2.17 -4.62 24.20
C ARG A 623 2.71 -3.84 25.39
N ARG A 624 4.00 -3.94 25.72
CA ARG A 624 4.61 -3.13 26.78
C ARG A 624 4.66 -1.65 26.44
N ALA A 625 4.94 -1.32 25.17
CA ALA A 625 4.88 0.07 24.68
C ALA A 625 3.45 0.63 24.76
N LEU A 626 2.46 -0.12 24.24
CA LEU A 626 1.06 0.29 24.24
C LEU A 626 0.47 0.43 25.65
N ALA A 627 0.76 -0.53 26.56
CA ALA A 627 0.28 -0.50 27.94
C ALA A 627 0.75 0.75 28.68
N ARG A 628 1.97 1.23 28.42
CA ARG A 628 2.50 2.46 29.02
C ARG A 628 1.64 3.68 28.69
N HIS A 629 1.05 3.72 27.51
CA HIS A 629 0.23 4.84 27.01
C HIS A 629 -1.28 4.60 27.13
N GLY A 630 -1.71 3.46 27.72
CA GLY A 630 -3.12 3.09 27.82
C GLY A 630 -3.78 2.82 26.46
N LEU A 631 -3.00 2.30 25.50
CA LEU A 631 -3.41 2.08 24.11
C LEU A 631 -3.72 0.62 23.78
N LEU A 632 -3.78 -0.27 24.79
CA LEU A 632 -4.30 -1.62 24.56
C LEU A 632 -5.81 -1.55 24.32
N GLY A 633 -6.25 -2.18 23.24
CA GLY A 633 -7.66 -2.23 22.88
C GLY A 633 -8.48 -3.04 23.89
N PRO A 634 -9.79 -2.77 24.02
CA PRO A 634 -10.66 -3.42 24.99
C PRO A 634 -10.85 -4.93 24.75
N TYR A 635 -10.52 -5.41 23.55
CA TYR A 635 -10.63 -6.82 23.14
C TYR A 635 -9.28 -7.47 22.82
N ALA A 636 -8.18 -6.88 23.25
CA ALA A 636 -6.81 -7.35 22.96
C ALA A 636 -6.50 -8.79 23.45
N GLU A 637 -7.33 -9.35 24.34
CA GLU A 637 -7.20 -10.73 24.84
C GLU A 637 -8.11 -11.72 24.08
N ILE A 638 -8.84 -11.25 23.05
CA ILE A 638 -9.80 -12.09 22.31
C ILE A 638 -9.26 -12.33 20.91
N GLU A 639 -8.76 -13.53 20.70
CA GLU A 639 -8.18 -13.93 19.42
C GLU A 639 -9.17 -13.76 18.26
N GLY A 640 -8.74 -13.07 17.21
CA GLY A 640 -9.52 -12.88 16.00
C GLY A 640 -10.67 -11.88 16.10
N LEU A 641 -10.81 -11.15 17.21
CA LEU A 641 -11.76 -10.05 17.32
C LEU A 641 -11.04 -8.72 17.10
N GLU A 642 -11.37 -8.06 16.01
CA GLU A 642 -10.86 -6.74 15.63
C GLU A 642 -11.85 -5.65 16.04
N LEU A 643 -11.33 -4.57 16.61
CA LEU A 643 -12.06 -3.32 16.80
C LEU A 643 -11.37 -2.22 15.99
N ALA A 644 -12.06 -1.70 15.00
CA ALA A 644 -11.63 -0.50 14.28
C ALA A 644 -12.63 0.64 14.53
N THR A 645 -12.13 1.89 14.50
CA THR A 645 -12.95 3.07 14.80
C THR A 645 -12.79 4.12 13.72
N ARG A 646 -13.89 4.73 13.30
CA ARG A 646 -13.88 5.93 12.44
C ARG A 646 -14.54 7.10 13.17
N GLU A 647 -13.91 8.25 13.10
CA GLU A 647 -14.49 9.55 13.46
C GLU A 647 -14.96 10.25 12.19
N THR A 648 -16.23 10.58 12.14
CA THR A 648 -16.85 11.17 10.95
C THR A 648 -16.65 12.68 10.92
N PRO A 649 -16.80 13.36 9.77
CA PRO A 649 -16.76 14.81 9.71
C PRO A 649 -17.83 15.51 10.55
N SER A 650 -18.94 14.84 10.87
CA SER A 650 -19.98 15.34 11.78
C SER A 650 -19.66 15.17 13.26
N GLY A 651 -18.52 14.54 13.61
CA GLY A 651 -18.11 14.24 14.98
C GLY A 651 -18.69 12.95 15.55
N ALA A 652 -19.46 12.18 14.77
CA ALA A 652 -19.92 10.87 15.21
C ALA A 652 -18.77 9.86 15.25
N VAL A 653 -18.76 8.98 16.25
CA VAL A 653 -17.80 7.88 16.38
C VAL A 653 -18.48 6.57 16.02
N VAL A 654 -17.92 5.82 15.11
CA VAL A 654 -18.42 4.53 14.64
C VAL A 654 -17.39 3.45 14.88
N ASP A 655 -17.77 2.44 15.68
CA ASP A 655 -16.96 1.28 15.95
C ASP A 655 -17.39 0.10 15.09
N PHE A 656 -16.42 -0.61 14.58
CA PHE A 656 -16.60 -1.84 13.82
C PHE A 656 -16.01 -3.00 14.62
N LEU A 657 -16.86 -3.92 15.10
CA LEU A 657 -16.41 -5.18 15.68
C LEU A 657 -16.46 -6.23 14.58
N LEU A 658 -15.31 -6.74 14.20
CA LEU A 658 -15.12 -7.68 13.11
C LEU A 658 -14.59 -9.00 13.66
N HIS A 659 -15.35 -10.09 13.50
CA HIS A 659 -14.94 -11.38 14.06
C HIS A 659 -14.32 -12.30 13.00
N HIS A 660 -13.00 -12.38 13.02
CA HIS A 660 -12.18 -13.21 12.11
C HIS A 660 -11.90 -14.61 12.69
N GLY A 661 -12.19 -14.83 13.97
CA GLY A 661 -11.91 -16.09 14.64
C GLY A 661 -12.81 -17.25 14.18
N PRO A 662 -12.38 -18.50 14.41
CA PRO A 662 -13.11 -19.69 13.95
C PRO A 662 -14.25 -20.12 14.89
N ALA A 663 -14.31 -19.59 16.11
CA ALA A 663 -15.28 -19.98 17.14
C ALA A 663 -16.16 -18.79 17.55
N GLU A 664 -17.39 -19.07 17.96
CA GLU A 664 -18.29 -18.05 18.54
C GLU A 664 -17.69 -17.44 19.80
N VAL A 665 -17.77 -16.11 19.92
CA VAL A 665 -17.33 -15.37 21.11
C VAL A 665 -18.46 -14.49 21.64
N THR A 666 -18.52 -14.30 22.98
CA THR A 666 -19.47 -13.39 23.60
C THR A 666 -18.72 -12.35 24.41
N VAL A 667 -18.82 -11.10 24.05
CA VAL A 667 -18.05 -9.98 24.60
C VAL A 667 -18.96 -8.90 25.19
N PRO A 668 -18.53 -8.21 26.26
CA PRO A 668 -19.21 -7.01 26.71
C PRO A 668 -18.88 -5.85 25.77
N LEU A 669 -19.85 -5.03 25.39
CA LEU A 669 -19.57 -3.82 24.63
C LEU A 669 -18.89 -2.76 25.50
N HIS A 670 -17.84 -2.15 24.96
CA HIS A 670 -17.03 -1.12 25.64
C HIS A 670 -17.68 0.27 25.59
N ALA A 671 -18.65 0.48 24.71
CA ALA A 671 -19.37 1.73 24.51
C ALA A 671 -20.88 1.49 24.35
N ALA A 672 -21.69 2.48 24.74
CA ALA A 672 -23.11 2.50 24.42
C ALA A 672 -23.33 3.02 22.99
N GLY A 673 -24.40 2.57 22.35
CA GLY A 673 -24.71 3.02 20.98
C GLY A 673 -25.78 2.18 20.30
N GLU A 674 -25.95 2.45 19.01
CA GLU A 674 -26.86 1.71 18.13
C GLU A 674 -26.08 0.94 17.09
N ASP A 675 -26.32 -0.36 16.96
CA ASP A 675 -25.85 -1.15 15.83
C ASP A 675 -26.64 -0.76 14.58
N VAL A 676 -25.95 -0.09 13.66
CA VAL A 676 -26.53 0.46 12.42
C VAL A 676 -27.12 -0.63 11.53
N LEU A 677 -26.55 -1.85 11.58
CA LEU A 677 -26.99 -2.96 10.73
C LEU A 677 -28.33 -3.57 11.17
N THR A 678 -28.61 -3.54 12.49
CA THR A 678 -29.79 -4.18 13.08
C THR A 678 -30.78 -3.19 13.71
N GLY A 679 -30.37 -1.95 13.96
CA GLY A 679 -31.14 -0.95 14.71
C GLY A 679 -31.20 -1.22 16.22
N ARG A 680 -30.48 -2.23 16.71
CA ARG A 680 -30.45 -2.58 18.14
C ARG A 680 -29.58 -1.61 18.93
N ARG A 681 -30.15 -1.10 20.02
CA ARG A 681 -29.41 -0.27 20.98
C ARG A 681 -28.79 -1.10 22.06
N TYR A 682 -27.60 -0.70 22.48
CA TYR A 682 -26.83 -1.35 23.54
C TYR A 682 -26.34 -0.32 24.58
N ALA A 683 -26.28 -0.74 25.82
CA ALA A 683 -25.59 -0.05 26.89
C ALA A 683 -24.14 -0.55 27.03
N VAL A 684 -23.30 0.23 27.72
CA VAL A 684 -21.96 -0.24 28.11
C VAL A 684 -22.07 -1.52 28.94
N GLY A 685 -21.32 -2.55 28.59
CA GLY A 685 -21.31 -3.84 29.26
C GLY A 685 -22.36 -4.84 28.79
N ASP A 686 -23.29 -4.42 27.89
CA ASP A 686 -24.22 -5.36 27.26
C ASP A 686 -23.42 -6.42 26.47
N ARG A 687 -23.88 -7.67 26.59
CA ARG A 687 -23.19 -8.78 25.94
C ARG A 687 -23.67 -8.99 24.49
N VAL A 688 -22.73 -9.04 23.60
CA VAL A 688 -22.93 -9.36 22.18
C VAL A 688 -22.25 -10.69 21.87
N THR A 689 -22.98 -11.59 21.22
CA THR A 689 -22.43 -12.84 20.69
C THR A 689 -22.14 -12.70 19.22
N LEU A 690 -20.90 -12.98 18.84
CA LEU A 690 -20.40 -12.92 17.47
C LEU A 690 -20.00 -14.32 17.01
N ARG A 691 -20.61 -14.77 15.93
CA ARG A 691 -20.19 -15.99 15.22
C ARG A 691 -19.02 -15.66 14.28
N PRO A 692 -18.31 -16.69 13.77
CA PRO A 692 -17.33 -16.48 12.71
C PRO A 692 -17.92 -15.65 11.55
N THR A 693 -17.19 -14.62 11.13
CA THR A 693 -17.56 -13.63 10.10
C THR A 693 -18.67 -12.63 10.47
N ASP A 694 -19.13 -12.62 11.70
CA ASP A 694 -20.08 -11.60 12.15
C ASP A 694 -19.43 -10.22 12.26
N VAL A 695 -20.24 -9.19 12.00
CA VAL A 695 -19.88 -7.77 12.06
C VAL A 695 -20.92 -7.01 12.85
N VAL A 696 -20.48 -6.13 13.74
CA VAL A 696 -21.32 -5.13 14.42
C VAL A 696 -20.79 -3.75 14.04
N VAL A 697 -21.68 -2.85 13.63
CA VAL A 697 -21.36 -1.46 13.31
C VAL A 697 -22.03 -0.55 14.32
N LEU A 698 -21.31 -0.19 15.36
CA LEU A 698 -21.84 0.55 16.52
C LEU A 698 -21.62 2.05 16.33
N ARG A 699 -22.65 2.80 16.05
CA ARG A 699 -22.63 4.26 16.17
C ARG A 699 -22.73 4.59 17.66
N ARG A 700 -21.67 5.13 18.25
CA ARG A 700 -21.64 5.50 19.67
C ARG A 700 -22.66 6.59 19.99
N ASP A 701 -23.23 6.54 21.18
CA ASP A 701 -23.97 7.66 21.74
C ASP A 701 -23.00 8.82 22.03
N GLU A 702 -23.43 10.06 21.81
CA GLU A 702 -22.66 11.22 22.26
C GLU A 702 -22.42 11.10 23.78
N PRO A 703 -21.24 11.49 24.28
CA PRO A 703 -21.03 11.55 25.72
C PRO A 703 -22.10 12.46 26.30
N THR A 704 -22.99 11.90 27.11
CA THR A 704 -23.95 12.73 27.87
C THR A 704 -23.11 13.65 28.75
N GLU A 705 -23.19 14.97 28.55
CA GLU A 705 -22.63 15.93 29.50
C GLU A 705 -23.25 15.58 30.86
N VAL A 706 -22.46 14.95 31.72
CA VAL A 706 -22.85 14.78 33.11
C VAL A 706 -22.84 16.17 33.70
N ALA A 707 -24.05 16.74 33.85
CA ALA A 707 -24.20 17.98 34.59
C ALA A 707 -23.57 17.76 35.97
N VAL A 708 -22.42 18.37 36.22
CA VAL A 708 -21.80 18.40 37.55
C VAL A 708 -22.77 19.14 38.42
N PRO A 709 -23.36 18.52 39.46
CA PRO A 709 -24.20 19.23 40.39
C PRO A 709 -23.33 20.28 41.08
N GLY A 710 -23.72 21.56 40.98
CA GLY A 710 -23.06 22.70 41.59
C GLY A 710 -23.04 22.66 43.13
#